data_892fd4ee11d3d521864bf3396b7ab85f
#
_entry.id   892fd4ee11d3d521864bf3396b7ab85f
#
_cell.length_a   1.000
_cell.length_b   1.000
_cell.length_c   1.000
_cell.angle_alpha   90.00
_cell.angle_beta   90.00
_cell.angle_gamma   90.00
#
_symmetry.space_group_name_H-M   'P 1'
#
loop_
_entity.id
_entity.type
_entity.pdbx_description
1 polymer ?
#
loop_
_entity_poly.entity_id
_entity_poly.type
_entity_poly.pdbx_seq_one_letter_code
_entity_poly.pdbx_strand_id
1 'polypeptide(L)'
;MIGRIPVLDVRPLVDCGRRPAKAVAQETFQVTATVFREGHEAVAANVVLRDPNGHPGPWTPMRELAPGTDRWGADVTPVSEGRWTYTVEAWSDPVITWRQQARIKIPAGIDTALVLAEGAELYRRAASGVPDRDGRRAVLDAAEALRDSSRPAAARFAAALSPAVQEALTRHPLRELVTTSRPFPLVVERRRALFGSWYELFPRSEGARLEPAEPRRKGGAGKAAGKAARQPARIVGGTFRTAAERLPAVAAMGFDVVYLPPVHPIGTTHRKGPNNSLSPAPHDVGVPWAIGSAEGGHDAVHPGLGTLEDFDHFVATARALHMEIALDFALQCSPDHPWVEKHPEWFHHRADGTITHAENPPKKYQDIYPVAFDKDFAGLVDETLHILRFWMDHGVRIFRVDNPHTKPVIFWEQVIAEINRTDPDVIFLAEAFTRPAMMKTLAAIGFQQSYTYFTWRNTRQEITDYVTELSGETASYMRPNFFVNTPDILPGYLQDGGRPAFEARAVLAATLSPSWGVYAGYELCENTPVEPGSEEYLDSEKYQIRIRDWAAAEREGRSLAPLITALNRIRRCHPALQQLRDVHFHSADNDALIAYSKRSGSNTVLVVVNLDPHHTQEATVSLDMPRLGLDWHESVPVRDELTGDTYHWGRTFYVRLEPGVTPAHIVVLRPSPPTGGSPTP
;
A
#
# COMPACT_ATOMS: atom_id res chain seq x y z
N MET A 1 14.92 -32.65 -5.92
CA MET A 1 14.77 -33.41 -7.19
C MET A 1 13.58 -32.84 -7.93
N ILE A 2 13.66 -32.74 -9.25
CA ILE A 2 12.54 -32.38 -10.11
C ILE A 2 11.57 -33.57 -10.10
N GLY A 3 10.28 -33.32 -9.90
CA GLY A 3 9.24 -34.35 -9.93
C GLY A 3 8.97 -34.89 -11.36
N ARG A 4 8.09 -35.89 -11.48
CA ARG A 4 7.79 -36.49 -12.77
C ARG A 4 7.13 -35.53 -13.76
N ILE A 5 6.32 -34.61 -13.26
CA ILE A 5 5.84 -33.42 -13.96
C ILE A 5 6.60 -32.21 -13.35
N PRO A 6 7.53 -31.59 -14.11
CA PRO A 6 8.28 -30.43 -13.59
C PRO A 6 7.36 -29.27 -13.21
N VAL A 7 7.59 -28.76 -12.01
CA VAL A 7 6.97 -27.52 -11.49
C VAL A 7 8.11 -26.58 -11.13
N LEU A 8 8.31 -25.56 -11.96
CA LEU A 8 9.43 -24.63 -11.87
C LEU A 8 8.93 -23.20 -11.72
N ASP A 9 9.81 -22.31 -11.31
CA ASP A 9 9.58 -20.87 -11.24
C ASP A 9 8.23 -20.46 -10.65
N VAL A 10 7.90 -21.04 -9.48
CA VAL A 10 6.67 -20.70 -8.77
C VAL A 10 6.77 -19.26 -8.26
N ARG A 11 5.75 -18.45 -8.56
CA ARG A 11 5.63 -17.05 -8.14
C ARG A 11 4.31 -16.81 -7.40
N PRO A 12 4.25 -15.84 -6.45
CA PRO A 12 5.33 -14.96 -6.03
C PRO A 12 6.46 -15.69 -5.29
N LEU A 13 7.68 -15.14 -5.33
CA LEU A 13 8.85 -15.73 -4.68
C LEU A 13 9.74 -14.62 -4.10
N VAL A 14 9.77 -14.53 -2.77
CA VAL A 14 10.57 -13.51 -2.06
C VAL A 14 11.83 -14.15 -1.50
N ASP A 15 13.00 -13.56 -1.79
CA ASP A 15 14.31 -14.05 -1.35
C ASP A 15 14.49 -15.56 -1.56
N CYS A 16 14.27 -16.02 -2.80
CA CYS A 16 14.32 -17.45 -3.16
C CYS A 16 13.39 -18.34 -2.30
N GLY A 17 12.31 -17.77 -1.76
CA GLY A 17 11.33 -18.46 -0.91
C GLY A 17 11.76 -18.64 0.54
N ARG A 18 12.79 -17.93 0.98
CA ARG A 18 13.21 -17.86 2.38
C ARG A 18 12.32 -16.92 3.19
N ARG A 19 11.77 -15.89 2.54
CA ARG A 19 10.89 -14.91 3.14
C ARG A 19 9.47 -15.09 2.63
N PRO A 20 8.44 -14.76 3.44
CA PRO A 20 7.06 -14.86 3.02
C PRO A 20 6.72 -13.82 1.95
N ALA A 21 5.89 -14.21 0.99
CA ALA A 21 5.10 -13.25 0.25
C ALA A 21 4.05 -12.62 1.19
N LYS A 22 3.53 -11.46 0.81
CA LYS A 22 2.54 -10.71 1.60
C LYS A 22 1.23 -10.57 0.85
N ALA A 23 0.14 -10.70 1.59
CA ALA A 23 -1.20 -10.33 1.18
C ALA A 23 -1.94 -9.73 2.39
N VAL A 24 -3.11 -9.15 2.16
CA VAL A 24 -4.07 -8.88 3.23
C VAL A 24 -5.28 -9.79 3.09
N ALA A 25 -6.06 -9.93 4.17
CA ALA A 25 -7.29 -10.72 4.12
C ALA A 25 -8.21 -10.20 2.99
N GLN A 26 -8.75 -11.13 2.19
CA GLN A 26 -9.58 -10.87 1.01
C GLN A 26 -8.85 -10.22 -0.20
N GLU A 27 -7.52 -10.10 -0.17
CA GLU A 27 -6.76 -9.69 -1.35
C GLU A 27 -6.60 -10.85 -2.32
N THR A 28 -7.00 -10.64 -3.57
CA THR A 28 -6.76 -11.60 -4.64
C THR A 28 -5.41 -11.34 -5.29
N PHE A 29 -4.60 -12.39 -5.43
CA PHE A 29 -3.34 -12.32 -6.16
C PHE A 29 -3.10 -13.57 -6.97
N GLN A 30 -2.30 -13.47 -8.03
CA GLN A 30 -2.02 -14.57 -8.92
C GLN A 30 -0.82 -15.40 -8.44
N VAL A 31 -0.99 -16.72 -8.37
CA VAL A 31 0.11 -17.69 -8.26
C VAL A 31 0.39 -18.25 -9.63
N THR A 32 1.65 -18.24 -10.05
CA THR A 32 2.07 -18.75 -11.35
C THR A 32 3.18 -19.79 -11.22
N ALA A 33 3.29 -20.70 -12.21
CA ALA A 33 4.36 -21.68 -12.29
C ALA A 33 4.63 -22.06 -13.75
N THR A 34 5.82 -22.55 -14.04
CA THR A 34 6.13 -23.23 -15.30
C THR A 34 5.89 -24.71 -15.10
N VAL A 35 4.95 -25.29 -15.89
CA VAL A 35 4.55 -26.70 -15.79
C VAL A 35 4.54 -27.32 -17.18
N PHE A 36 5.28 -28.40 -17.36
CA PHE A 36 5.41 -29.11 -18.63
C PHE A 36 5.73 -30.60 -18.42
N ARG A 37 5.67 -31.37 -19.48
CA ARG A 37 6.21 -32.75 -19.52
C ARG A 37 6.76 -33.08 -20.92
N GLU A 38 7.47 -34.17 -20.99
CA GLU A 38 7.91 -34.74 -22.28
C GLU A 38 6.72 -35.28 -23.08
N GLY A 39 6.87 -35.33 -24.42
CA GLY A 39 5.87 -35.88 -25.35
C GLY A 39 4.75 -34.86 -25.67
N HIS A 40 3.59 -35.38 -25.98
CA HIS A 40 2.42 -34.60 -26.42
C HIS A 40 1.22 -34.75 -25.49
N GLU A 41 1.40 -35.41 -24.37
CA GLU A 41 0.33 -35.59 -23.41
C GLU A 41 0.06 -34.30 -22.62
N ALA A 42 -1.21 -34.08 -22.32
CA ALA A 42 -1.65 -32.93 -21.59
C ALA A 42 -1.21 -32.97 -20.12
N VAL A 43 -0.84 -31.81 -19.61
CA VAL A 43 -0.64 -31.58 -18.21
C VAL A 43 -1.74 -30.63 -17.66
N ALA A 44 -1.96 -30.72 -16.38
CA ALA A 44 -2.79 -29.75 -15.67
C ALA A 44 -2.17 -29.45 -14.30
N ALA A 45 -2.58 -28.34 -13.70
CA ALA A 45 -2.07 -27.92 -12.40
C ALA A 45 -3.15 -27.22 -11.57
N ASN A 46 -2.94 -27.19 -10.25
CA ASN A 46 -3.72 -26.36 -9.34
C ASN A 46 -2.85 -25.73 -8.26
N VAL A 47 -3.34 -24.66 -7.66
CA VAL A 47 -2.78 -24.07 -6.45
C VAL A 47 -3.49 -24.65 -5.24
N VAL A 48 -2.73 -25.05 -4.23
CA VAL A 48 -3.26 -25.42 -2.91
C VAL A 48 -2.83 -24.36 -1.91
N LEU A 49 -3.76 -23.49 -1.54
CA LEU A 49 -3.58 -22.50 -0.49
C LEU A 49 -3.94 -23.17 0.85
N ARG A 50 -3.05 -23.08 1.87
CA ARG A 50 -3.29 -23.64 3.22
C ARG A 50 -3.37 -22.53 4.24
N ASP A 51 -4.40 -22.60 5.07
CA ASP A 51 -4.65 -21.66 6.17
C ASP A 51 -3.60 -21.80 7.30
N PRO A 52 -3.60 -20.92 8.31
CA PRO A 52 -2.68 -21.02 9.46
C PRO A 52 -2.77 -22.34 10.26
N ASN A 53 -3.87 -23.06 10.14
CA ASN A 53 -4.05 -24.38 10.79
C ASN A 53 -3.65 -25.55 9.88
N GLY A 54 -3.19 -25.25 8.65
CA GLY A 54 -2.77 -26.24 7.67
C GLY A 54 -3.91 -26.84 6.83
N HIS A 55 -5.16 -26.38 7.01
CA HIS A 55 -6.28 -26.84 6.19
C HIS A 55 -6.17 -26.32 4.77
N PRO A 56 -6.37 -27.18 3.74
CA PRO A 56 -6.36 -26.76 2.35
C PRO A 56 -7.60 -25.91 2.04
N GLY A 57 -7.39 -24.84 1.27
CA GLY A 57 -8.44 -24.03 0.69
C GLY A 57 -9.17 -24.72 -0.45
N PRO A 58 -10.03 -23.99 -1.17
CA PRO A 58 -10.78 -24.51 -2.32
C PRO A 58 -9.86 -25.05 -3.41
N TRP A 59 -10.37 -25.98 -4.20
CA TRP A 59 -9.74 -26.41 -5.44
C TRP A 59 -9.59 -25.22 -6.40
N THR A 60 -8.33 -24.87 -6.77
CA THR A 60 -8.03 -23.69 -7.59
C THR A 60 -7.22 -24.11 -8.82
N PRO A 61 -7.89 -24.53 -9.90
CA PRO A 61 -7.21 -24.98 -11.12
C PRO A 61 -6.44 -23.83 -11.78
N MET A 62 -5.24 -24.12 -12.23
CA MET A 62 -4.45 -23.20 -13.04
C MET A 62 -4.84 -23.29 -14.50
N ARG A 63 -4.69 -22.19 -15.21
CA ARG A 63 -4.83 -22.10 -16.66
C ARG A 63 -3.50 -21.70 -17.27
N GLU A 64 -3.24 -22.12 -18.49
CA GLU A 64 -2.12 -21.63 -19.28
C GLU A 64 -2.33 -20.14 -19.57
N LEU A 65 -1.35 -19.30 -19.25
CA LEU A 65 -1.48 -17.84 -19.36
C LEU A 65 -1.29 -17.35 -20.79
N ALA A 66 -0.40 -18.01 -21.54
CA ALA A 66 -0.20 -17.75 -22.96
C ALA A 66 0.12 -19.09 -23.65
N PRO A 67 -0.57 -19.43 -24.74
CA PRO A 67 -0.39 -20.70 -25.42
C PRO A 67 1.08 -20.98 -25.82
N GLY A 68 1.58 -22.17 -25.52
CA GLY A 68 2.92 -22.62 -25.86
C GLY A 68 4.05 -22.02 -25.00
N THR A 69 3.73 -21.39 -23.89
CA THR A 69 4.74 -20.85 -22.97
C THR A 69 4.97 -21.73 -21.74
N ASP A 70 4.17 -22.77 -21.56
CA ASP A 70 4.14 -23.63 -20.37
C ASP A 70 3.96 -22.84 -19.05
N ARG A 71 3.57 -21.54 -19.15
CA ARG A 71 3.34 -20.68 -18.01
C ARG A 71 1.89 -20.77 -17.57
N TRP A 72 1.68 -21.27 -16.37
CA TRP A 72 0.38 -21.49 -15.76
C TRP A 72 0.11 -20.50 -14.63
N GLY A 73 -1.15 -20.14 -14.42
CA GLY A 73 -1.53 -19.22 -13.36
C GLY A 73 -2.94 -19.45 -12.84
N ALA A 74 -3.13 -19.14 -11.57
CA ALA A 74 -4.44 -19.10 -10.91
C ALA A 74 -4.49 -17.97 -9.90
N ASP A 75 -5.66 -17.36 -9.76
CA ASP A 75 -5.93 -16.33 -8.77
C ASP A 75 -6.37 -16.99 -7.46
N VAL A 76 -5.76 -16.58 -6.35
CA VAL A 76 -6.06 -17.08 -5.00
C VAL A 76 -6.38 -15.92 -4.05
N THR A 77 -7.26 -16.19 -3.08
CA THR A 77 -7.72 -15.19 -2.13
C THR A 77 -7.69 -15.78 -0.71
N PRO A 78 -6.72 -15.42 0.14
CA PRO A 78 -6.73 -15.82 1.53
C PRO A 78 -7.86 -15.10 2.27
N VAL A 79 -8.62 -15.83 3.08
CA VAL A 79 -9.85 -15.32 3.69
C VAL A 79 -9.68 -14.74 5.09
N SER A 80 -8.56 -15.04 5.77
CA SER A 80 -8.24 -14.60 7.13
C SER A 80 -6.78 -14.25 7.31
N GLU A 81 -6.48 -13.46 8.31
CA GLU A 81 -5.13 -13.09 8.71
C GLU A 81 -4.35 -14.30 9.25
N GLY A 82 -3.02 -14.22 9.17
CA GLY A 82 -2.11 -15.21 9.75
C GLY A 82 -1.04 -15.73 8.78
N ARG A 83 -0.36 -16.80 9.18
CA ARG A 83 0.71 -17.44 8.42
C ARG A 83 0.14 -18.56 7.55
N TRP A 84 0.07 -18.31 6.27
CA TRP A 84 -0.40 -19.22 5.24
C TRP A 84 0.76 -19.85 4.48
N THR A 85 0.46 -20.86 3.69
CA THR A 85 1.37 -21.39 2.67
C THR A 85 0.61 -21.68 1.39
N TYR A 86 1.33 -21.71 0.26
CA TYR A 86 0.80 -22.20 -1.01
C TYR A 86 1.76 -23.16 -1.66
N THR A 87 1.19 -24.15 -2.37
CA THR A 87 1.90 -25.12 -3.18
C THR A 87 1.25 -25.20 -4.55
N VAL A 88 2.02 -25.60 -5.55
CA VAL A 88 1.51 -25.97 -6.87
C VAL A 88 1.58 -27.46 -7.02
N GLU A 89 0.46 -28.09 -7.34
CA GLU A 89 0.37 -29.47 -7.76
C GLU A 89 0.19 -29.55 -9.27
N ALA A 90 0.96 -30.38 -9.92
CA ALA A 90 0.86 -30.64 -11.36
C ALA A 90 0.76 -32.14 -11.64
N TRP A 91 0.05 -32.51 -12.68
CA TRP A 91 -0.17 -33.89 -13.04
C TRP A 91 -0.32 -34.08 -14.55
N SER A 92 -0.13 -35.31 -15.01
CA SER A 92 -0.57 -35.74 -16.33
C SER A 92 -2.08 -35.94 -16.33
N ASP A 93 -2.78 -35.33 -17.28
CA ASP A 93 -4.23 -35.48 -17.43
C ASP A 93 -4.54 -36.43 -18.63
N PRO A 94 -4.76 -37.72 -18.38
CA PRO A 94 -5.02 -38.66 -19.42
C PRO A 94 -6.39 -38.46 -20.09
N VAL A 95 -7.35 -37.86 -19.42
CA VAL A 95 -8.67 -37.56 -19.99
C VAL A 95 -8.55 -36.42 -21.00
N ILE A 96 -7.83 -35.35 -20.68
CA ILE A 96 -7.58 -34.25 -21.64
C ILE A 96 -6.76 -34.79 -22.83
N THR A 97 -5.71 -35.57 -22.58
CA THR A 97 -4.89 -36.21 -23.63
C THR A 97 -5.75 -37.02 -24.58
N TRP A 98 -6.58 -37.91 -24.04
CA TRP A 98 -7.48 -38.73 -24.84
C TRP A 98 -8.48 -37.86 -25.63
N ARG A 99 -9.07 -36.82 -25.01
CA ARG A 99 -10.01 -35.89 -25.70
C ARG A 99 -9.36 -35.20 -26.89
N GLN A 100 -8.11 -34.76 -26.76
CA GLN A 100 -7.35 -34.14 -27.85
C GLN A 100 -7.14 -35.12 -29.02
N GLN A 101 -6.72 -36.34 -28.72
CA GLN A 101 -6.54 -37.41 -29.74
C GLN A 101 -7.87 -37.80 -30.39
N ALA A 102 -8.92 -38.00 -29.61
CA ALA A 102 -10.24 -38.36 -30.08
C ALA A 102 -10.85 -37.33 -31.04
N ARG A 103 -10.65 -36.04 -30.76
CA ARG A 103 -11.08 -34.91 -31.63
C ARG A 103 -10.46 -34.98 -33.03
N ILE A 104 -9.28 -35.56 -33.18
CA ILE A 104 -8.57 -35.68 -34.43
C ILE A 104 -8.88 -37.03 -35.08
N LYS A 105 -8.74 -38.14 -34.33
CA LYS A 105 -8.82 -39.49 -34.86
C LYS A 105 -10.23 -39.93 -35.25
N ILE A 106 -11.24 -39.60 -34.44
CA ILE A 106 -12.64 -40.03 -34.68
C ILE A 106 -13.19 -39.44 -35.97
N PRO A 107 -13.11 -38.13 -36.25
CA PRO A 107 -13.57 -37.60 -37.54
C PRO A 107 -12.79 -38.12 -38.76
N ALA A 108 -11.49 -38.40 -38.54
CA ALA A 108 -10.62 -38.98 -39.60
C ALA A 108 -10.83 -40.49 -39.84
N GLY A 109 -11.66 -41.17 -39.04
CA GLY A 109 -11.88 -42.60 -39.13
C GLY A 109 -10.67 -43.47 -38.70
N ILE A 110 -9.70 -42.85 -37.98
CA ILE A 110 -8.45 -43.54 -37.59
C ILE A 110 -8.69 -44.20 -36.22
N ASP A 111 -8.46 -45.51 -36.13
CA ASP A 111 -8.56 -46.30 -34.90
C ASP A 111 -9.84 -46.07 -34.07
N THR A 112 -10.93 -45.66 -34.70
CA THR A 112 -12.14 -45.13 -34.04
C THR A 112 -12.68 -46.07 -32.96
N ALA A 113 -12.77 -47.35 -33.21
CA ALA A 113 -13.28 -48.33 -32.23
C ALA A 113 -12.34 -48.46 -31.02
N LEU A 114 -11.05 -48.46 -31.25
CA LEU A 114 -10.03 -48.51 -30.18
C LEU A 114 -10.04 -47.24 -29.34
N VAL A 115 -10.01 -46.08 -29.97
CA VAL A 115 -10.06 -44.78 -29.29
C VAL A 115 -11.28 -44.64 -28.38
N LEU A 116 -12.47 -45.08 -28.85
CA LEU A 116 -13.69 -45.07 -28.05
C LEU A 116 -13.65 -46.06 -26.88
N ALA A 117 -13.04 -47.24 -27.08
CA ALA A 117 -12.87 -48.22 -25.99
C ALA A 117 -11.90 -47.74 -24.92
N GLU A 118 -10.79 -47.14 -25.33
CA GLU A 118 -9.83 -46.50 -24.40
C GLU A 118 -10.49 -45.37 -23.57
N GLY A 119 -11.28 -44.53 -24.26
CA GLY A 119 -12.05 -43.49 -23.59
C GLY A 119 -13.02 -44.02 -22.55
N ALA A 120 -13.75 -45.07 -22.88
CA ALA A 120 -14.67 -45.71 -21.93
C ALA A 120 -13.98 -46.21 -20.67
N GLU A 121 -12.77 -46.76 -20.81
CA GLU A 121 -11.96 -47.22 -19.67
C GLU A 121 -11.47 -46.06 -18.81
N LEU A 122 -10.96 -45.00 -19.47
CA LEU A 122 -10.53 -43.78 -18.76
C LEU A 122 -11.64 -43.14 -17.96
N TYR A 123 -12.83 -43.01 -18.56
CA TYR A 123 -13.98 -42.38 -17.86
C TYR A 123 -14.44 -43.24 -16.70
N ARG A 124 -14.40 -44.56 -16.79
CA ARG A 124 -14.71 -45.45 -15.66
C ARG A 124 -13.71 -45.26 -14.51
N ARG A 125 -12.42 -45.17 -14.85
CA ARG A 125 -11.38 -44.87 -13.85
C ARG A 125 -11.60 -43.48 -13.24
N ALA A 126 -11.89 -42.47 -14.05
CA ALA A 126 -12.14 -41.11 -13.58
C ALA A 126 -13.37 -41.01 -12.66
N ALA A 127 -14.44 -41.74 -12.92
CA ALA A 127 -15.63 -41.79 -12.13
C ALA A 127 -15.39 -42.21 -10.67
N SER A 128 -14.37 -43.05 -10.41
CA SER A 128 -14.01 -43.48 -9.06
C SER A 128 -13.50 -42.33 -8.18
N GLY A 129 -12.95 -41.30 -8.78
CA GLY A 129 -12.44 -40.08 -8.11
C GLY A 129 -13.51 -38.99 -7.88
N VAL A 130 -14.72 -39.14 -8.46
CA VAL A 130 -15.80 -38.14 -8.30
C VAL A 130 -16.64 -38.47 -7.06
N PRO A 131 -16.65 -37.63 -6.01
CA PRO A 131 -17.29 -37.95 -4.74
C PRO A 131 -18.80 -37.82 -4.79
N ASP A 132 -19.36 -36.85 -5.53
CA ASP A 132 -20.79 -36.65 -5.64
C ASP A 132 -21.45 -37.69 -6.54
N ARG A 133 -22.70 -38.06 -6.21
CA ARG A 133 -23.43 -39.14 -6.85
C ARG A 133 -23.80 -38.81 -8.31
N ASP A 134 -24.25 -37.57 -8.55
CA ASP A 134 -24.76 -37.17 -9.87
C ASP A 134 -23.64 -36.97 -10.87
N GLY A 135 -22.54 -36.32 -10.48
CA GLY A 135 -21.34 -36.18 -11.28
C GLY A 135 -20.69 -37.52 -11.59
N ARG A 136 -20.59 -38.44 -10.61
CA ARG A 136 -20.11 -39.82 -10.80
C ARG A 136 -20.97 -40.56 -11.81
N ARG A 137 -22.31 -40.44 -11.70
CA ARG A 137 -23.25 -41.07 -12.62
C ARG A 137 -23.08 -40.52 -14.03
N ALA A 138 -23.00 -39.21 -14.20
CA ALA A 138 -22.77 -38.58 -15.49
C ALA A 138 -21.52 -39.10 -16.18
N VAL A 139 -20.42 -39.27 -15.42
CA VAL A 139 -19.16 -39.79 -15.96
C VAL A 139 -19.27 -41.29 -16.31
N LEU A 140 -20.00 -42.08 -15.53
CA LEU A 140 -20.25 -43.51 -15.84
C LEU A 140 -21.17 -43.69 -17.05
N ASP A 141 -22.26 -42.90 -17.16
CA ASP A 141 -23.17 -42.89 -18.30
C ASP A 141 -22.40 -42.53 -19.59
N ALA A 142 -21.46 -41.61 -19.51
CA ALA A 142 -20.56 -41.28 -20.63
C ALA A 142 -19.64 -42.45 -21.01
N ALA A 143 -19.12 -43.18 -20.01
CA ALA A 143 -18.30 -44.36 -20.25
C ALA A 143 -19.11 -45.48 -20.94
N GLU A 144 -20.36 -45.67 -20.55
CA GLU A 144 -21.27 -46.60 -21.22
C GLU A 144 -21.60 -46.17 -22.65
N ALA A 145 -21.92 -44.88 -22.84
CA ALA A 145 -22.20 -44.34 -24.17
C ALA A 145 -21.00 -44.51 -25.14
N LEU A 146 -19.78 -44.34 -24.64
CA LEU A 146 -18.54 -44.61 -25.43
C LEU A 146 -18.43 -46.06 -25.89
N ARG A 147 -19.00 -47.03 -25.15
CA ARG A 147 -18.99 -48.46 -25.49
C ARG A 147 -20.14 -48.85 -26.42
N ASP A 148 -21.22 -48.12 -26.45
CA ASP A 148 -22.44 -48.47 -27.18
C ASP A 148 -22.26 -48.39 -28.69
N SER A 149 -21.90 -49.52 -29.29
CA SER A 149 -21.65 -49.64 -30.73
C SER A 149 -22.91 -49.46 -31.61
N SER A 150 -24.11 -49.40 -31.01
CA SER A 150 -25.35 -49.11 -31.72
C SER A 150 -25.46 -47.63 -32.11
N ARG A 151 -24.66 -46.75 -31.49
CA ARG A 151 -24.65 -45.33 -31.77
C ARG A 151 -23.52 -44.91 -32.71
N PRO A 152 -23.73 -43.88 -33.55
CA PRO A 152 -22.64 -43.34 -34.36
C PRO A 152 -21.47 -42.86 -33.49
N ALA A 153 -20.24 -43.00 -33.97
CA ALA A 153 -19.03 -42.62 -33.22
C ALA A 153 -19.04 -41.19 -32.73
N ALA A 154 -19.53 -40.23 -33.54
CA ALA A 154 -19.66 -38.84 -33.17
C ALA A 154 -20.62 -38.61 -31.97
N ALA A 155 -21.75 -39.35 -31.93
CA ALA A 155 -22.69 -39.26 -30.82
C ALA A 155 -22.13 -39.88 -29.53
N ARG A 156 -21.37 -40.98 -29.63
CA ARG A 156 -20.63 -41.60 -28.51
C ARG A 156 -19.59 -40.59 -27.92
N PHE A 157 -18.82 -39.97 -28.79
CA PHE A 157 -17.84 -38.96 -28.37
C PHE A 157 -18.49 -37.71 -27.75
N ALA A 158 -19.61 -37.21 -28.32
CA ALA A 158 -20.34 -36.08 -27.78
C ALA A 158 -20.85 -36.32 -26.35
N ALA A 159 -21.26 -37.53 -26.00
CA ALA A 159 -21.67 -37.89 -24.63
C ALA A 159 -20.51 -37.68 -23.62
N ALA A 160 -19.27 -37.96 -24.01
CA ALA A 160 -18.09 -37.76 -23.20
C ALA A 160 -17.73 -36.25 -23.01
N LEU A 161 -18.31 -35.37 -23.81
CA LEU A 161 -18.10 -33.93 -23.77
C LEU A 161 -19.31 -33.18 -23.17
N SER A 162 -20.30 -33.87 -22.62
CA SER A 162 -21.51 -33.24 -22.05
C SER A 162 -21.12 -32.26 -20.90
N PRO A 163 -21.88 -31.18 -20.68
CA PRO A 163 -21.58 -30.18 -19.63
C PRO A 163 -21.43 -30.80 -18.24
N ALA A 164 -22.31 -31.75 -17.88
CA ALA A 164 -22.25 -32.43 -16.57
C ALA A 164 -20.95 -33.23 -16.39
N VAL A 165 -20.50 -33.91 -17.43
CA VAL A 165 -19.21 -34.63 -17.41
C VAL A 165 -18.04 -33.66 -17.33
N GLN A 166 -18.08 -32.55 -18.07
CA GLN A 166 -17.02 -31.54 -18.02
C GLN A 166 -16.92 -30.92 -16.63
N GLU A 167 -18.05 -30.55 -16.03
CA GLU A 167 -18.09 -30.00 -14.69
C GLU A 167 -17.52 -30.96 -13.64
N ALA A 168 -17.95 -32.24 -13.67
CA ALA A 168 -17.49 -33.26 -12.73
C ALA A 168 -15.96 -33.47 -12.84
N LEU A 169 -15.43 -33.60 -14.06
CA LEU A 169 -14.00 -33.85 -14.29
C LEU A 169 -13.11 -32.60 -14.16
N THR A 170 -13.67 -31.41 -14.26
CA THR A 170 -12.93 -30.17 -13.92
C THR A 170 -12.73 -30.05 -12.41
N ARG A 171 -13.74 -30.42 -11.62
CA ARG A 171 -13.64 -30.41 -10.15
C ARG A 171 -12.83 -31.60 -9.60
N HIS A 172 -12.94 -32.76 -10.26
CA HIS A 172 -12.33 -34.02 -9.80
C HIS A 172 -11.62 -34.73 -10.99
N PRO A 173 -10.50 -34.15 -11.49
CA PRO A 173 -9.79 -34.73 -12.61
C PRO A 173 -9.13 -36.08 -12.24
N LEU A 174 -8.98 -36.97 -13.24
CA LEU A 174 -8.11 -38.11 -13.09
C LEU A 174 -6.65 -37.67 -13.16
N ARG A 175 -5.96 -37.73 -12.02
CA ARG A 175 -4.58 -37.22 -11.89
C ARG A 175 -3.57 -38.39 -11.88
N GLU A 176 -2.63 -38.38 -12.80
CA GLU A 176 -1.51 -39.33 -12.85
C GLU A 176 -0.17 -38.61 -12.71
N LEU A 177 0.83 -39.24 -12.13
CA LEU A 177 2.20 -38.74 -12.00
C LEU A 177 2.25 -37.40 -11.25
N VAL A 178 1.45 -37.22 -10.19
CA VAL A 178 1.34 -35.98 -9.47
C VAL A 178 2.68 -35.54 -8.88
N THR A 179 3.05 -34.30 -9.14
CA THR A 179 4.19 -33.61 -8.52
C THR A 179 3.67 -32.44 -7.71
N THR A 180 4.12 -32.33 -6.46
CA THR A 180 3.81 -31.19 -5.59
C THR A 180 5.07 -30.37 -5.34
N SER A 181 5.02 -29.07 -5.52
CA SER A 181 6.11 -28.17 -5.16
C SER A 181 6.35 -28.15 -3.65
N ARG A 182 7.50 -27.64 -3.21
CA ARG A 182 7.64 -27.26 -1.79
C ARG A 182 6.59 -26.22 -1.40
N PRO A 183 6.22 -26.11 -0.12
CA PRO A 183 5.39 -25.03 0.35
C PRO A 183 6.17 -23.70 0.31
N PHE A 184 5.49 -22.65 -0.12
CA PHE A 184 5.99 -21.27 -0.11
C PHE A 184 5.27 -20.48 0.99
N PRO A 185 6.00 -19.73 1.82
CA PRO A 185 5.40 -18.99 2.92
C PRO A 185 4.64 -17.76 2.41
N LEU A 186 3.49 -17.48 3.06
CA LEU A 186 2.65 -16.31 2.83
C LEU A 186 2.22 -15.74 4.18
N VAL A 187 2.40 -14.45 4.39
CA VAL A 187 1.83 -13.72 5.51
C VAL A 187 0.62 -12.94 5.03
N VAL A 188 -0.51 -13.18 5.68
CA VAL A 188 -1.76 -12.46 5.43
C VAL A 188 -2.01 -11.53 6.58
N GLU A 189 -1.96 -10.24 6.32
CA GLU A 189 -2.05 -9.17 7.30
C GLU A 189 -3.44 -8.52 7.28
N ARG A 190 -3.72 -7.69 8.27
CA ARG A 190 -4.96 -6.90 8.31
C ARG A 190 -5.03 -5.92 7.15
N ARG A 191 -6.25 -5.59 6.71
CA ARG A 191 -6.49 -4.73 5.55
C ARG A 191 -5.78 -3.37 5.62
N ARG A 192 -5.62 -2.80 6.82
CA ARG A 192 -4.92 -1.51 7.02
C ARG A 192 -3.46 -1.55 6.56
N ALA A 193 -2.82 -2.69 6.54
CA ALA A 193 -1.47 -2.85 5.99
C ALA A 193 -1.39 -2.57 4.48
N LEU A 194 -2.51 -2.64 3.74
CA LEU A 194 -2.59 -2.33 2.31
C LEU A 194 -3.29 -1.01 2.04
N PHE A 195 -4.45 -0.76 2.67
CA PHE A 195 -5.35 0.33 2.33
C PHE A 195 -5.55 1.30 3.49
N GLY A 196 -5.33 2.59 3.22
CA GLY A 196 -5.57 3.66 4.17
C GLY A 196 -5.28 5.05 3.61
N SER A 197 -5.83 6.06 4.29
CA SER A 197 -5.59 7.47 4.02
C SER A 197 -5.02 8.10 5.28
N TRP A 198 -3.85 8.74 5.19
CA TRP A 198 -3.05 9.20 6.31
C TRP A 198 -3.01 10.72 6.38
N TYR A 199 -3.10 11.24 7.59
CA TYR A 199 -2.97 12.66 7.87
C TYR A 199 -1.90 12.90 8.95
N GLU A 200 -0.82 13.56 8.59
CA GLU A 200 0.25 13.90 9.53
C GLU A 200 0.00 15.28 10.12
N LEU A 201 0.07 15.41 11.44
CA LEU A 201 -0.06 16.67 12.15
C LEU A 201 0.86 16.76 13.36
N PHE A 202 1.27 17.98 13.70
CA PHE A 202 2.02 18.30 14.91
C PHE A 202 1.06 18.73 16.02
N PRO A 203 0.88 17.96 17.10
CA PRO A 203 -0.05 18.33 18.18
C PRO A 203 0.24 19.70 18.77
N ARG A 204 1.52 20.12 18.80
CA ARG A 204 1.95 21.42 19.30
C ARG A 204 1.48 22.61 18.47
N SER A 205 1.06 22.41 17.23
CA SER A 205 0.51 23.45 16.35
C SER A 205 -1.01 23.51 16.36
N GLU A 206 -1.67 22.37 16.66
CA GLU A 206 -3.13 22.31 16.64
C GLU A 206 -3.75 22.97 17.87
N GLY A 207 -4.49 24.06 17.63
CA GLY A 207 -5.01 24.92 18.69
C GLY A 207 -3.99 25.93 19.27
N ALA A 208 -2.82 26.04 18.65
CA ALA A 208 -1.86 27.09 19.01
C ALA A 208 -2.42 28.49 18.75
N ARG A 209 -2.07 29.44 19.59
CA ARG A 209 -2.59 30.79 19.52
C ARG A 209 -1.56 31.85 19.92
N LEU A 210 -1.77 33.06 19.43
CA LEU A 210 -1.02 34.24 19.86
C LEU A 210 -1.68 34.83 21.12
N GLU A 211 -0.92 34.87 22.20
CA GLU A 211 -1.31 35.64 23.40
C GLU A 211 -0.79 37.05 23.28
N PRO A 212 -1.67 38.07 23.46
CA PRO A 212 -1.24 39.46 23.50
C PRO A 212 -0.26 39.66 24.65
N ALA A 213 0.74 40.51 24.45
CA ALA A 213 1.65 40.92 25.52
C ALA A 213 0.87 41.45 26.72
N GLU A 214 1.08 40.90 27.92
CA GLU A 214 0.46 41.41 29.12
C GLU A 214 0.88 42.86 29.35
N PRO A 215 -0.07 43.79 29.64
CA PRO A 215 0.30 45.14 30.04
C PRO A 215 1.03 45.07 31.38
N ARG A 216 2.28 45.51 31.40
CA ARG A 216 3.09 45.57 32.62
C ARG A 216 2.26 46.19 33.75
N ARG A 217 1.97 45.43 34.82
CA ARG A 217 1.38 45.97 36.05
C ARG A 217 2.25 47.16 36.52
N LYS A 218 1.67 48.35 36.59
CA LYS A 218 2.31 49.54 37.13
C LYS A 218 2.58 49.30 38.61
N GLY A 219 3.78 48.87 38.92
CA GLY A 219 4.32 48.90 40.27
C GLY A 219 5.15 50.15 40.45
N GLY A 220 4.71 51.05 41.29
CA GLY A 220 5.53 52.11 41.92
C GLY A 220 5.91 53.30 41.02
N ALA A 221 5.55 54.47 41.46
CA ALA A 221 5.86 55.81 40.90
C ALA A 221 7.40 55.99 40.76
N GLY A 222 7.88 56.12 39.53
CA GLY A 222 9.24 56.56 39.21
C GLY A 222 9.23 57.19 37.81
N LYS A 223 9.35 58.53 37.73
CA LYS A 223 9.44 59.29 36.48
C LYS A 223 10.70 59.00 35.75
N ALA A 224 10.62 58.24 34.61
CA ALA A 224 11.52 58.37 33.49
C ALA A 224 10.75 57.93 32.20
N ALA A 225 10.51 58.88 31.31
CA ALA A 225 9.85 58.70 30.03
C ALA A 225 10.83 58.01 29.05
N GLY A 226 10.96 56.67 29.15
CA GLY A 226 11.58 55.85 28.15
C GLY A 226 10.48 55.10 27.39
N LYS A 227 10.52 55.07 26.04
CA LYS A 227 9.60 54.28 25.20
C LYS A 227 9.52 52.87 25.76
N ALA A 228 8.37 52.51 26.37
CA ALA A 228 8.13 51.17 26.85
C ALA A 228 8.13 50.21 25.64
N ALA A 229 9.19 49.42 25.53
CA ALA A 229 9.22 48.32 24.56
C ALA A 229 8.06 47.36 24.89
N ARG A 230 7.09 47.26 24.01
CA ARG A 230 6.06 46.21 24.08
C ARG A 230 6.79 44.85 24.05
N GLN A 231 6.52 44.00 25.03
CA GLN A 231 6.96 42.59 24.90
C GLN A 231 6.34 42.02 23.62
N PRO A 232 7.06 41.25 22.84
CA PRO A 232 6.47 40.57 21.65
C PRO A 232 5.33 39.66 22.10
N ALA A 233 4.31 39.53 21.24
CA ALA A 233 3.26 38.54 21.43
C ALA A 233 3.89 37.15 21.57
N ARG A 234 3.40 36.36 22.53
CA ARG A 234 3.91 35.00 22.77
C ARG A 234 3.02 33.96 22.04
N ILE A 235 3.62 33.02 21.37
CA ILE A 235 2.91 31.83 20.85
C ILE A 235 2.73 30.87 22.03
N VAL A 236 1.49 30.46 22.28
CA VAL A 236 1.14 29.35 23.17
C VAL A 236 0.88 28.16 22.30
N GLY A 237 1.63 27.08 22.50
CA GLY A 237 1.51 25.84 21.74
C GLY A 237 0.20 25.11 22.00
N GLY A 238 -0.17 24.26 21.06
CA GLY A 238 -1.23 23.27 21.24
C GLY A 238 -0.79 22.13 22.15
N THR A 239 -1.76 21.33 22.56
CA THR A 239 -1.63 20.16 23.44
C THR A 239 -2.37 18.98 22.82
N PHE A 240 -2.27 17.78 23.40
CA PHE A 240 -3.12 16.66 22.98
C PHE A 240 -4.61 16.98 23.08
N ARG A 241 -5.01 17.75 24.07
CA ARG A 241 -6.42 18.17 24.23
C ARG A 241 -6.88 19.06 23.08
N THR A 242 -6.10 20.08 22.74
CA THR A 242 -6.45 20.97 21.62
C THR A 242 -6.30 20.28 20.27
N ALA A 243 -5.34 19.39 20.11
CA ALA A 243 -5.21 18.58 18.91
C ALA A 243 -6.37 17.59 18.72
N ALA A 244 -6.95 17.08 19.83
CA ALA A 244 -8.14 16.24 19.77
C ALA A 244 -9.36 16.98 19.18
N GLU A 245 -9.44 18.31 19.36
CA GLU A 245 -10.50 19.16 18.77
C GLU A 245 -10.40 19.24 17.23
N ARG A 246 -9.21 18.99 16.64
CA ARG A 246 -9.00 18.94 15.19
C ARG A 246 -9.47 17.62 14.57
N LEU A 247 -9.47 16.51 15.32
CA LEU A 247 -9.75 15.18 14.82
C LEU A 247 -11.10 15.03 14.10
N PRO A 248 -12.21 15.63 14.53
CA PRO A 248 -13.47 15.56 13.79
C PRO A 248 -13.37 16.09 12.35
N ALA A 249 -12.63 17.17 12.12
CA ALA A 249 -12.43 17.72 10.78
C ALA A 249 -11.54 16.80 9.92
N VAL A 250 -10.51 16.19 10.51
CA VAL A 250 -9.67 15.19 9.83
C VAL A 250 -10.49 13.95 9.44
N ALA A 251 -11.33 13.45 10.36
CA ALA A 251 -12.24 12.33 10.08
C ALA A 251 -13.27 12.68 8.99
N ALA A 252 -13.79 13.91 8.97
CA ALA A 252 -14.73 14.39 7.95
C ALA A 252 -14.11 14.42 6.55
N MET A 253 -12.81 14.70 6.45
CA MET A 253 -12.07 14.55 5.18
C MET A 253 -11.86 13.10 4.75
N GLY A 254 -12.22 12.12 5.60
CA GLY A 254 -12.14 10.70 5.27
C GLY A 254 -10.77 10.06 5.50
N PHE A 255 -9.95 10.58 6.38
CA PHE A 255 -8.71 9.94 6.78
C PHE A 255 -8.95 8.78 7.74
N ASP A 256 -8.07 7.79 7.68
CA ASP A 256 -8.13 6.57 8.48
C ASP A 256 -7.06 6.52 9.57
N VAL A 257 -5.94 7.21 9.34
CA VAL A 257 -4.77 7.21 10.21
C VAL A 257 -4.32 8.64 10.45
N VAL A 258 -4.14 8.99 11.72
CA VAL A 258 -3.49 10.23 12.13
C VAL A 258 -2.06 9.90 12.55
N TYR A 259 -1.10 10.45 11.83
CA TYR A 259 0.32 10.27 12.12
C TYR A 259 0.86 11.45 12.91
N LEU A 260 1.50 11.15 14.03
CA LEU A 260 2.14 12.09 14.94
C LEU A 260 3.66 11.99 14.84
N PRO A 261 4.39 13.09 14.59
CA PRO A 261 5.82 13.18 14.87
C PRO A 261 6.12 12.80 16.33
N PRO A 262 7.40 12.58 16.70
CA PRO A 262 7.73 12.20 18.07
C PRO A 262 7.10 13.14 19.10
N VAL A 263 6.43 12.55 20.11
CA VAL A 263 5.70 13.25 21.17
C VAL A 263 6.49 13.33 22.47
N HIS A 264 7.74 12.93 22.44
CA HIS A 264 8.64 12.76 23.58
C HIS A 264 9.26 14.10 24.03
N PRO A 265 9.83 14.15 25.25
CA PRO A 265 10.63 15.28 25.70
C PRO A 265 11.75 15.61 24.70
N ILE A 266 11.99 16.90 24.48
CA ILE A 266 12.97 17.41 23.50
C ILE A 266 14.19 17.97 24.25
N GLY A 267 15.39 17.61 23.80
CA GLY A 267 16.65 18.11 24.35
C GLY A 267 16.79 19.62 24.27
N THR A 268 17.62 20.17 25.16
CA THR A 268 17.96 21.60 25.24
C THR A 268 19.36 21.88 24.69
N THR A 269 20.27 20.94 24.85
CA THR A 269 21.65 21.04 24.35
C THR A 269 21.68 21.01 22.82
N HIS A 270 22.29 22.00 22.21
CA HIS A 270 22.34 22.21 20.76
C HIS A 270 20.94 22.32 20.08
N ARG A 271 19.93 22.71 20.87
CA ARG A 271 18.56 22.91 20.36
C ARG A 271 18.58 23.81 19.13
N LYS A 272 17.74 23.46 18.14
CA LYS A 272 17.57 24.26 16.92
C LYS A 272 16.47 25.30 17.12
N GLY A 273 16.70 26.49 16.56
CA GLY A 273 15.67 27.53 16.43
C GLY A 273 14.99 27.50 15.06
N PRO A 274 14.11 28.49 14.79
CA PRO A 274 13.38 28.61 13.53
C PRO A 274 14.28 28.47 12.31
N ASN A 275 13.75 27.79 11.27
CA ASN A 275 14.48 27.51 10.01
C ASN A 275 15.87 26.90 10.23
N ASN A 276 15.99 25.97 11.20
CA ASN A 276 17.23 25.26 11.54
C ASN A 276 18.36 26.17 12.10
N SER A 277 18.02 27.30 12.70
CA SER A 277 18.99 28.20 13.32
C SER A 277 19.79 27.49 14.43
N LEU A 278 21.11 27.71 14.48
CA LEU A 278 21.98 27.24 15.56
C LEU A 278 21.96 28.13 16.80
N SER A 279 21.24 29.24 16.76
CA SER A 279 21.13 30.21 17.84
C SER A 279 19.67 30.31 18.28
N PRO A 280 19.15 29.34 19.05
CA PRO A 280 17.76 29.34 19.47
C PRO A 280 17.50 30.46 20.48
N ALA A 281 16.30 31.02 20.43
CA ALA A 281 15.77 31.87 21.49
C ALA A 281 15.30 31.01 22.69
N PRO A 282 15.21 31.60 23.92
CA PRO A 282 14.80 30.84 25.11
C PRO A 282 13.42 30.14 25.02
N HIS A 283 12.59 30.56 24.10
CA HIS A 283 11.22 30.02 23.92
C HIS A 283 11.08 29.16 22.68
N ASP A 284 12.16 28.90 21.96
CA ASP A 284 12.13 28.01 20.78
C ASP A 284 11.86 26.58 21.21
N VAL A 285 10.94 25.94 20.50
CA VAL A 285 10.41 24.62 20.90
C VAL A 285 11.33 23.45 20.55
N GLY A 286 12.33 23.65 19.68
CA GLY A 286 13.24 22.60 19.24
C GLY A 286 12.61 21.61 18.28
N VAL A 287 13.38 20.58 17.93
CA VAL A 287 13.04 19.55 16.95
C VAL A 287 12.50 18.33 17.67
N PRO A 288 11.29 17.81 17.33
CA PRO A 288 10.71 16.63 17.99
C PRO A 288 11.60 15.38 17.89
N TRP A 289 12.39 15.26 16.83
CA TRP A 289 13.30 14.13 16.62
C TRP A 289 14.58 14.20 17.47
N ALA A 290 14.85 15.31 18.17
CA ALA A 290 15.89 15.40 19.18
C ALA A 290 15.34 14.90 20.54
N ILE A 291 15.10 13.60 20.62
CA ILE A 291 14.35 12.96 21.71
C ILE A 291 15.17 12.87 22.98
N GLY A 292 14.55 13.22 24.09
CA GLY A 292 15.05 13.03 25.45
C GLY A 292 15.52 14.31 26.13
N SER A 293 15.18 14.41 27.40
CA SER A 293 15.61 15.46 28.33
C SER A 293 15.54 14.95 29.77
N ALA A 294 15.70 15.84 30.75
CA ALA A 294 15.50 15.48 32.16
C ALA A 294 14.10 14.95 32.47
N GLU A 295 13.10 15.27 31.64
CA GLU A 295 11.73 14.82 31.78
C GLU A 295 11.48 13.39 31.24
N GLY A 296 12.42 12.76 30.58
CA GLY A 296 12.32 11.39 30.10
C GLY A 296 12.83 11.17 28.68
N GLY A 297 12.65 9.96 28.18
CA GLY A 297 13.09 9.48 26.87
C GLY A 297 11.93 9.10 25.94
N HIS A 298 12.11 7.98 25.24
CA HIS A 298 11.17 7.47 24.23
C HIS A 298 9.84 6.91 24.82
N ASP A 299 9.78 6.68 26.12
CA ASP A 299 8.63 6.20 26.88
C ASP A 299 7.94 7.32 27.67
N ALA A 300 8.24 8.58 27.38
CA ALA A 300 7.68 9.75 28.06
C ALA A 300 7.00 10.70 27.06
N VAL A 301 6.03 11.46 27.57
CA VAL A 301 5.32 12.53 26.85
C VAL A 301 6.00 13.87 27.12
N HIS A 302 6.17 14.70 26.08
CA HIS A 302 6.64 16.08 26.23
C HIS A 302 5.68 16.90 27.12
N PRO A 303 6.15 17.52 28.23
CA PRO A 303 5.28 18.25 29.17
C PRO A 303 4.43 19.35 28.53
N GLY A 304 4.95 19.98 27.46
CA GLY A 304 4.20 21.02 26.72
C GLY A 304 3.02 20.46 25.92
N LEU A 305 2.93 19.16 25.70
CA LEU A 305 1.80 18.51 25.03
C LEU A 305 0.72 18.04 26.01
N GLY A 306 1.06 17.95 27.31
CA GLY A 306 0.17 17.43 28.36
C GLY A 306 0.74 16.23 29.07
N THR A 307 -0.15 15.40 29.61
CA THR A 307 0.19 14.16 30.33
C THR A 307 -0.03 12.92 29.47
N LEU A 308 0.34 11.76 29.99
CA LEU A 308 0.06 10.47 29.33
C LEU A 308 -1.46 10.21 29.25
N GLU A 309 -2.24 10.64 30.25
CA GLU A 309 -3.70 10.57 30.21
C GLU A 309 -4.31 11.48 29.15
N ASP A 310 -3.64 12.61 28.82
CA ASP A 310 -4.06 13.46 27.70
C ASP A 310 -3.77 12.80 26.35
N PHE A 311 -2.66 12.05 26.25
CA PHE A 311 -2.38 11.21 25.08
C PHE A 311 -3.42 10.10 24.94
N ASP A 312 -3.73 9.38 26.02
CA ASP A 312 -4.77 8.33 26.02
C ASP A 312 -6.13 8.88 25.59
N HIS A 313 -6.47 10.09 26.03
CA HIS A 313 -7.68 10.77 25.58
C HIS A 313 -7.65 11.08 24.09
N PHE A 314 -6.52 11.53 23.55
CA PHE A 314 -6.35 11.78 22.13
C PHE A 314 -6.53 10.50 21.30
N VAL A 315 -5.90 9.41 21.72
CA VAL A 315 -6.05 8.06 21.09
C VAL A 315 -7.50 7.58 21.15
N ALA A 316 -8.15 7.73 22.30
CA ALA A 316 -9.56 7.34 22.46
C ALA A 316 -10.49 8.18 21.56
N THR A 317 -10.22 9.49 21.42
CA THR A 317 -10.97 10.39 20.54
C THR A 317 -10.80 9.97 19.05
N ALA A 318 -9.58 9.68 18.61
CA ALA A 318 -9.32 9.18 17.26
C ALA A 318 -10.07 7.86 17.00
N ARG A 319 -10.01 6.92 17.93
CA ARG A 319 -10.70 5.63 17.85
C ARG A 319 -12.22 5.79 17.76
N ALA A 320 -12.80 6.71 18.53
CA ALA A 320 -14.25 7.02 18.48
C ALA A 320 -14.66 7.58 17.12
N LEU A 321 -13.74 8.19 16.38
CA LEU A 321 -13.92 8.67 15.01
C LEU A 321 -13.49 7.65 13.94
N HIS A 322 -13.25 6.39 14.32
CA HIS A 322 -12.79 5.30 13.46
C HIS A 322 -11.42 5.55 12.82
N MET A 323 -10.56 6.34 13.46
CA MET A 323 -9.17 6.57 13.05
C MET A 323 -8.21 5.85 13.99
N GLU A 324 -7.05 5.45 13.46
CA GLU A 324 -5.94 4.88 14.22
C GLU A 324 -4.82 5.92 14.36
N ILE A 325 -4.04 5.82 15.44
CA ILE A 325 -2.85 6.65 15.63
C ILE A 325 -1.64 5.89 15.10
N ALA A 326 -0.88 6.55 14.25
CA ALA A 326 0.49 6.18 13.91
C ALA A 326 1.44 7.09 14.70
N LEU A 327 2.35 6.49 15.46
CA LEU A 327 3.36 7.23 16.22
C LEU A 327 4.72 7.11 15.52
N ASP A 328 5.46 8.22 15.47
CA ASP A 328 6.84 8.20 14.99
C ASP A 328 7.74 7.41 15.95
N PHE A 329 8.53 6.52 15.43
CA PHE A 329 9.56 5.82 16.16
C PHE A 329 10.95 6.14 15.57
N ALA A 330 11.62 7.10 16.22
CA ALA A 330 12.94 7.56 15.83
C ALA A 330 13.98 7.07 16.84
N LEU A 331 14.71 6.01 16.52
CA LEU A 331 15.74 5.44 17.40
C LEU A 331 17.03 6.27 17.33
N GLN A 332 17.03 7.38 18.03
CA GLN A 332 18.11 8.36 18.17
C GLN A 332 17.84 9.24 19.39
N CYS A 333 18.85 9.92 19.91
CA CYS A 333 18.78 10.63 21.17
C CYS A 333 19.23 12.08 21.03
N SER A 334 18.65 12.98 21.83
CA SER A 334 19.32 14.26 22.09
C SER A 334 20.55 14.07 22.98
N PRO A 335 21.46 15.06 23.07
CA PRO A 335 22.55 15.03 24.05
C PRO A 335 22.09 14.92 25.52
N ASP A 336 20.86 15.31 25.81
CA ASP A 336 20.28 15.34 27.16
C ASP A 336 19.45 14.07 27.49
N HIS A 337 19.44 13.07 26.59
CA HIS A 337 18.66 11.85 26.79
C HIS A 337 19.19 11.04 27.97
N PRO A 338 18.34 10.44 28.82
CA PRO A 338 18.79 9.61 29.96
C PRO A 338 19.74 8.47 29.59
N TRP A 339 19.66 7.93 28.37
CA TRP A 339 20.57 6.88 27.90
C TRP A 339 22.02 7.35 27.76
N VAL A 340 22.27 8.63 27.49
CA VAL A 340 23.62 9.16 27.34
C VAL A 340 24.44 8.94 28.62
N GLU A 341 23.79 9.05 29.77
CA GLU A 341 24.42 8.83 31.08
C GLU A 341 24.32 7.35 31.51
N LYS A 342 23.16 6.71 31.32
CA LYS A 342 22.89 5.34 31.81
C LYS A 342 23.50 4.25 30.94
N HIS A 343 23.60 4.49 29.63
CA HIS A 343 24.06 3.53 28.61
C HIS A 343 25.07 4.16 27.66
N PRO A 344 26.23 4.62 28.18
CA PRO A 344 27.25 5.24 27.33
C PRO A 344 27.79 4.29 26.23
N GLU A 345 27.68 2.97 26.42
CA GLU A 345 27.99 1.96 25.44
C GLU A 345 27.11 2.01 24.19
N TRP A 346 25.93 2.62 24.23
CA TRP A 346 25.04 2.78 23.10
C TRP A 346 25.40 3.94 22.17
N PHE A 347 26.55 4.59 22.42
CA PHE A 347 26.98 5.73 21.61
C PHE A 347 28.43 5.56 21.10
N HIS A 348 28.70 6.15 19.94
CA HIS A 348 30.03 6.24 19.38
C HIS A 348 30.78 7.45 19.95
N HIS A 349 31.89 7.21 20.61
CA HIS A 349 32.78 8.24 21.12
C HIS A 349 33.91 8.52 20.13
N ARG A 350 34.21 9.79 19.91
CA ARG A 350 35.38 10.26 19.13
C ARG A 350 36.66 10.17 19.95
N ALA A 351 37.80 10.39 19.28
CA ALA A 351 39.09 10.35 19.91
C ALA A 351 39.28 11.40 21.03
N ASP A 352 38.55 12.49 20.99
CA ASP A 352 38.51 13.55 22.00
C ASP A 352 37.50 13.29 23.15
N GLY A 353 36.83 12.14 23.13
CA GLY A 353 35.85 11.74 24.12
C GLY A 353 34.43 12.27 23.86
N THR A 354 34.22 13.13 22.88
CA THR A 354 32.87 13.60 22.52
C THR A 354 32.06 12.52 21.82
N ILE A 355 30.72 12.55 21.97
CA ILE A 355 29.82 11.64 21.26
C ILE A 355 29.61 12.14 19.82
N THR A 356 29.59 11.22 18.88
CA THR A 356 29.32 11.53 17.48
C THR A 356 27.87 11.96 17.31
N HIS A 357 27.64 13.13 16.70
CA HIS A 357 26.29 13.55 16.29
C HIS A 357 25.93 13.04 14.88
N ALA A 358 24.65 13.06 14.54
CA ALA A 358 24.16 12.65 13.23
C ALA A 358 24.66 13.60 12.13
N GLU A 359 25.12 13.06 11.03
CA GLU A 359 25.57 13.81 9.86
C GLU A 359 25.08 13.15 8.57
N ASN A 360 24.68 13.98 7.62
CA ASN A 360 24.51 13.62 6.20
C ASN A 360 25.17 14.75 5.40
N PRO A 361 26.50 14.67 5.20
CA PRO A 361 27.28 15.80 4.68
C PRO A 361 26.68 16.42 3.40
N PRO A 362 26.56 17.76 3.34
CA PRO A 362 27.08 18.74 4.30
C PRO A 362 26.19 19.03 5.53
N LYS A 363 25.00 18.40 5.63
CA LYS A 363 24.07 18.62 6.74
C LYS A 363 24.60 17.99 8.04
N LYS A 364 24.48 18.74 9.15
CA LYS A 364 24.83 18.31 10.50
C LYS A 364 23.66 18.50 11.45
N TYR A 365 23.43 17.48 12.28
CA TYR A 365 22.35 17.45 13.28
C TYR A 365 22.97 17.37 14.67
N GLN A 366 23.47 18.52 15.16
CA GLN A 366 24.22 18.59 16.42
C GLN A 366 23.36 18.25 17.65
N ASP A 367 22.06 18.37 17.52
CA ASP A 367 21.05 18.04 18.51
C ASP A 367 20.66 16.55 18.54
N ILE A 368 21.29 15.69 17.69
CA ILE A 368 20.95 14.27 17.55
C ILE A 368 22.20 13.40 17.66
N TYR A 369 22.19 12.46 18.61
CA TYR A 369 23.16 11.38 18.72
C TYR A 369 22.58 10.08 18.15
N PRO A 370 23.18 9.49 17.09
CA PRO A 370 22.82 8.17 16.60
C PRO A 370 23.18 7.09 17.63
N VAL A 371 22.33 6.05 17.67
CA VAL A 371 22.58 4.87 18.52
C VAL A 371 23.58 3.94 17.84
N ALA A 372 24.52 3.37 18.60
CA ALA A 372 25.54 2.43 18.17
C ALA A 372 25.16 1.00 18.56
N PHE A 373 25.10 0.10 17.60
CA PHE A 373 24.62 -1.27 17.77
C PHE A 373 25.74 -2.28 18.08
N ASP A 374 27.02 -1.88 17.96
CA ASP A 374 28.15 -2.82 17.93
C ASP A 374 28.52 -3.37 19.32
N LYS A 375 28.18 -2.65 20.39
CA LYS A 375 28.61 -3.00 21.75
C LYS A 375 27.53 -3.75 22.53
N ASP A 376 26.27 -3.37 22.38
CA ASP A 376 25.14 -3.98 23.08
C ASP A 376 23.91 -4.09 22.17
N PHE A 377 24.01 -4.96 21.20
CA PHE A 377 22.92 -5.21 20.25
C PHE A 377 21.66 -5.77 20.94
N ALA A 378 21.83 -6.71 21.89
CA ALA A 378 20.73 -7.35 22.55
C ALA A 378 19.97 -6.38 23.49
N GLY A 379 20.69 -5.57 24.26
CA GLY A 379 20.07 -4.54 25.11
C GLY A 379 19.26 -3.53 24.30
N LEU A 380 19.77 -3.11 23.12
CA LEU A 380 19.03 -2.22 22.23
C LEU A 380 17.75 -2.87 21.63
N VAL A 381 17.78 -4.17 21.32
CA VAL A 381 16.58 -4.89 20.89
C VAL A 381 15.56 -4.95 22.04
N ASP A 382 15.99 -5.31 23.23
CA ASP A 382 15.10 -5.44 24.41
C ASP A 382 14.45 -4.10 24.77
N GLU A 383 15.25 -3.01 24.79
CA GLU A 383 14.74 -1.67 25.07
C GLU A 383 13.80 -1.16 23.97
N THR A 384 14.09 -1.43 22.71
CA THR A 384 13.18 -1.08 21.60
C THR A 384 11.86 -1.82 21.73
N LEU A 385 11.88 -3.11 22.05
CA LEU A 385 10.67 -3.90 22.30
C LEU A 385 9.89 -3.36 23.51
N HIS A 386 10.58 -2.93 24.57
CA HIS A 386 9.95 -2.30 25.73
C HIS A 386 9.20 -1.02 25.33
N ILE A 387 9.87 -0.12 24.62
CA ILE A 387 9.28 1.15 24.16
C ILE A 387 8.07 0.93 23.24
N LEU A 388 8.19 0.03 22.27
CA LEU A 388 7.08 -0.27 21.36
C LEU A 388 5.88 -0.83 22.12
N ARG A 389 6.10 -1.77 23.07
CA ARG A 389 5.04 -2.33 23.90
C ARG A 389 4.41 -1.29 24.83
N PHE A 390 5.20 -0.38 25.39
CA PHE A 390 4.68 0.73 26.17
C PHE A 390 3.64 1.54 25.37
N TRP A 391 3.96 1.96 24.16
CA TRP A 391 3.02 2.71 23.32
C TRP A 391 1.85 1.84 22.81
N MET A 392 2.07 0.55 22.62
CA MET A 392 1.00 -0.39 22.27
C MET A 392 -0.02 -0.52 23.43
N ASP A 393 0.43 -0.50 24.66
CA ASP A 393 -0.44 -0.52 25.85
C ASP A 393 -1.28 0.76 25.95
N HIS A 394 -0.78 1.89 25.41
CA HIS A 394 -1.49 3.14 25.22
C HIS A 394 -2.28 3.23 23.90
N GLY A 395 -2.46 2.12 23.21
CA GLY A 395 -3.38 1.98 22.08
C GLY A 395 -2.79 2.28 20.71
N VAL A 396 -1.49 2.50 20.59
CA VAL A 396 -0.80 2.65 19.30
C VAL A 396 -0.66 1.28 18.63
N ARG A 397 -1.05 1.18 17.37
CA ARG A 397 -0.94 -0.06 16.57
C ARG A 397 -0.21 0.16 15.25
N ILE A 398 0.28 1.37 15.01
CA ILE A 398 1.02 1.73 13.81
C ILE A 398 2.23 2.56 14.23
N PHE A 399 3.40 2.19 13.73
CA PHE A 399 4.64 2.94 13.94
C PHE A 399 5.23 3.37 12.60
N ARG A 400 5.42 4.67 12.41
CA ARG A 400 6.25 5.19 11.32
C ARG A 400 7.69 5.22 11.83
N VAL A 401 8.55 4.47 11.19
CA VAL A 401 9.94 4.33 11.63
C VAL A 401 10.82 5.31 10.87
N ASP A 402 11.45 6.19 11.63
CA ASP A 402 12.35 7.23 11.13
C ASP A 402 13.68 6.63 10.68
N ASN A 403 14.07 6.87 9.42
CA ASN A 403 15.36 6.48 8.85
C ASN A 403 15.81 5.05 9.21
N PRO A 404 15.00 3.98 9.01
CA PRO A 404 15.39 2.62 9.38
C PRO A 404 16.62 2.12 8.61
N HIS A 405 16.92 2.69 7.46
CA HIS A 405 18.08 2.34 6.64
C HIS A 405 19.44 2.76 7.24
N THR A 406 19.43 3.56 8.30
CA THR A 406 20.62 3.95 9.05
C THR A 406 20.93 3.01 10.22
N LYS A 407 20.12 1.99 10.43
CA LYS A 407 20.28 0.98 11.48
C LYS A 407 20.48 -0.41 10.84
N PRO A 408 21.05 -1.39 11.56
CA PRO A 408 21.28 -2.72 11.00
C PRO A 408 19.96 -3.39 10.55
N VAL A 409 19.96 -3.96 9.36
CA VAL A 409 18.77 -4.67 8.81
C VAL A 409 18.32 -5.81 9.73
N ILE A 410 19.29 -6.57 10.30
CA ILE A 410 19.02 -7.67 11.22
C ILE A 410 18.31 -7.20 12.51
N PHE A 411 18.57 -5.96 12.95
CA PHE A 411 17.91 -5.37 14.10
C PHE A 411 16.39 -5.23 13.84
N TRP A 412 16.02 -4.62 12.72
CA TRP A 412 14.61 -4.47 12.37
C TRP A 412 13.91 -5.81 12.11
N GLU A 413 14.63 -6.76 11.49
CA GLU A 413 14.09 -8.11 11.28
C GLU A 413 13.71 -8.77 12.60
N GLN A 414 14.56 -8.68 13.64
CA GLN A 414 14.28 -9.25 14.96
C GLN A 414 13.14 -8.51 15.68
N VAL A 415 13.20 -7.18 15.73
CA VAL A 415 12.17 -6.37 16.41
C VAL A 415 10.80 -6.59 15.80
N ILE A 416 10.67 -6.47 14.46
CA ILE A 416 9.39 -6.62 13.78
C ILE A 416 8.87 -8.05 13.90
N ALA A 417 9.75 -9.06 13.78
CA ALA A 417 9.35 -10.45 13.91
C ALA A 417 8.82 -10.76 15.32
N GLU A 418 9.45 -10.21 16.36
CA GLU A 418 9.02 -10.41 17.75
C GLU A 418 7.68 -9.72 18.05
N ILE A 419 7.50 -8.47 17.61
CA ILE A 419 6.23 -7.76 17.76
C ILE A 419 5.11 -8.51 17.00
N ASN A 420 5.33 -8.82 15.72
CA ASN A 420 4.28 -9.46 14.91
C ASN A 420 4.01 -10.92 15.31
N ARG A 421 4.85 -11.53 16.14
CA ARG A 421 4.60 -12.85 16.72
C ARG A 421 3.53 -12.80 17.81
N THR A 422 3.50 -11.73 18.60
CA THR A 422 2.52 -11.54 19.70
C THR A 422 1.34 -10.65 19.28
N ASP A 423 1.61 -9.67 18.44
CA ASP A 423 0.69 -8.61 18.03
C ASP A 423 0.71 -8.46 16.49
N PRO A 424 0.13 -9.41 15.73
CA PRO A 424 0.21 -9.45 14.27
C PRO A 424 -0.54 -8.30 13.58
N ASP A 425 -1.36 -7.55 14.32
CA ASP A 425 -2.08 -6.37 13.84
C ASP A 425 -1.24 -5.08 13.84
N VAL A 426 -0.04 -5.10 14.45
CA VAL A 426 0.87 -3.95 14.45
C VAL A 426 1.50 -3.75 13.07
N ILE A 427 1.50 -2.50 12.60
CA ILE A 427 2.02 -2.10 11.30
C ILE A 427 3.24 -1.21 11.48
N PHE A 428 4.29 -1.49 10.72
CA PHE A 428 5.49 -0.66 10.61
C PHE A 428 5.57 -0.06 9.22
N LEU A 429 5.62 1.28 9.15
CA LEU A 429 5.85 2.06 7.94
C LEU A 429 7.31 2.54 7.91
N ALA A 430 8.09 2.10 6.93
CA ALA A 430 9.48 2.52 6.77
C ALA A 430 9.58 3.88 6.09
N GLU A 431 10.19 4.86 6.75
CA GLU A 431 10.66 6.08 6.08
C GLU A 431 12.12 5.88 5.67
N ALA A 432 12.30 5.47 4.41
CA ALA A 432 13.63 5.08 3.92
C ALA A 432 13.85 5.57 2.48
N PHE A 433 14.16 6.87 2.34
CA PHE A 433 14.55 7.45 1.05
C PHE A 433 16.00 7.09 0.75
N THR A 434 16.23 5.86 0.32
CA THR A 434 17.56 5.27 0.12
C THR A 434 17.59 4.47 -1.19
N ARG A 435 18.72 3.82 -1.47
CA ARG A 435 18.90 3.01 -2.68
C ARG A 435 17.90 1.86 -2.75
N PRO A 436 17.43 1.45 -3.94
CA PRO A 436 16.39 0.43 -4.12
C PRO A 436 16.65 -0.89 -3.38
N ALA A 437 17.90 -1.36 -3.34
CA ALA A 437 18.25 -2.59 -2.64
C ALA A 437 17.92 -2.54 -1.15
N MET A 438 18.26 -1.44 -0.46
CA MET A 438 17.96 -1.26 0.95
C MET A 438 16.47 -1.14 1.19
N MET A 439 15.76 -0.30 0.41
CA MET A 439 14.31 -0.11 0.52
C MET A 439 13.55 -1.43 0.34
N LYS A 440 13.89 -2.21 -0.70
CA LYS A 440 13.30 -3.52 -0.96
C LYS A 440 13.62 -4.55 0.13
N THR A 441 14.83 -4.49 0.69
CA THR A 441 15.23 -5.36 1.81
C THR A 441 14.42 -5.06 3.06
N LEU A 442 14.27 -3.79 3.44
CA LEU A 442 13.43 -3.40 4.59
C LEU A 442 12.00 -3.92 4.42
N ALA A 443 11.40 -3.75 3.24
CA ALA A 443 10.09 -4.30 2.96
C ALA A 443 10.06 -5.84 3.10
N ALA A 444 11.07 -6.54 2.59
CA ALA A 444 11.12 -8.00 2.61
C ALA A 444 11.31 -8.58 4.03
N ILE A 445 12.01 -7.88 4.94
CA ILE A 445 12.26 -8.35 6.31
C ILE A 445 11.08 -8.18 7.27
N GLY A 446 10.05 -7.39 6.91
CA GLY A 446 8.86 -7.31 7.75
C GLY A 446 8.11 -6.00 7.73
N PHE A 447 8.69 -4.88 7.32
CA PHE A 447 7.94 -3.62 7.21
C PHE A 447 6.70 -3.80 6.35
N GLN A 448 5.52 -3.45 6.88
CA GLN A 448 4.25 -3.62 6.18
C GLN A 448 4.04 -2.59 5.09
N GLN A 449 4.53 -1.36 5.30
CA GLN A 449 4.45 -0.27 4.33
C GLN A 449 5.79 0.45 4.19
N SER A 450 5.96 1.18 3.10
CA SER A 450 7.15 2.00 2.84
C SER A 450 6.78 3.32 2.18
N TYR A 451 7.43 4.41 2.60
CA TYR A 451 7.55 5.58 1.76
C TYR A 451 8.22 5.21 0.44
N THR A 452 8.06 6.04 -0.59
CA THR A 452 8.46 5.68 -1.95
C THR A 452 9.03 6.88 -2.69
N TYR A 453 9.60 6.64 -3.89
CA TYR A 453 10.08 7.71 -4.77
C TYR A 453 8.96 8.46 -5.50
N PHE A 454 7.68 8.16 -5.23
CA PHE A 454 6.55 8.86 -5.85
C PHE A 454 6.70 10.39 -5.76
N THR A 455 7.18 10.90 -4.64
CA THR A 455 7.42 12.33 -4.40
C THR A 455 8.19 13.02 -5.52
N TRP A 456 9.15 12.30 -6.16
CA TRP A 456 10.02 12.83 -7.22
C TRP A 456 9.69 12.29 -8.62
N ARG A 457 8.57 11.61 -8.80
CA ARG A 457 8.10 11.12 -10.12
C ARG A 457 7.01 12.06 -10.63
N ASN A 458 7.34 12.89 -11.62
CA ASN A 458 6.48 13.97 -12.08
C ASN A 458 6.06 13.83 -13.54
N THR A 459 6.86 13.16 -14.38
CA THR A 459 6.52 12.92 -15.78
C THR A 459 5.68 11.65 -15.94
N ARG A 460 4.94 11.57 -17.05
CA ARG A 460 4.16 10.38 -17.42
C ARG A 460 5.01 9.11 -17.40
N GLN A 461 6.20 9.16 -18.01
CA GLN A 461 7.09 8.00 -18.11
C GLN A 461 7.57 7.56 -16.72
N GLU A 462 8.07 8.48 -15.90
CA GLU A 462 8.55 8.17 -14.55
C GLU A 462 7.46 7.54 -13.66
N ILE A 463 6.23 8.09 -13.72
CA ILE A 463 5.09 7.56 -12.96
C ILE A 463 4.72 6.18 -13.47
N THR A 464 4.63 6.00 -14.79
CA THR A 464 4.28 4.73 -15.42
C THR A 464 5.27 3.63 -15.05
N ASP A 465 6.57 3.89 -15.22
CA ASP A 465 7.63 2.91 -14.92
C ASP A 465 7.62 2.53 -13.45
N TYR A 466 7.54 3.54 -12.57
CA TYR A 466 7.61 3.30 -11.14
C TYR A 466 6.37 2.57 -10.59
N VAL A 467 5.18 2.96 -11.02
CA VAL A 467 3.94 2.28 -10.58
C VAL A 467 3.85 0.88 -11.18
N THR A 468 4.33 0.66 -12.41
CA THR A 468 4.42 -0.68 -13.00
C THR A 468 5.36 -1.57 -12.19
N GLU A 469 6.51 -1.07 -11.74
CA GLU A 469 7.41 -1.79 -10.85
C GLU A 469 6.71 -2.15 -9.52
N LEU A 470 6.07 -1.17 -8.87
CA LEU A 470 5.42 -1.36 -7.57
C LEU A 470 4.23 -2.32 -7.64
N SER A 471 3.42 -2.25 -8.69
CA SER A 471 2.23 -3.10 -8.86
C SER A 471 2.52 -4.49 -9.42
N GLY A 472 3.73 -4.71 -9.94
CA GLY A 472 4.21 -5.96 -10.48
C GLY A 472 4.71 -6.94 -9.42
N GLU A 473 5.86 -7.53 -9.62
CA GLU A 473 6.45 -8.52 -8.70
C GLU A 473 6.72 -7.96 -7.32
N THR A 474 7.10 -6.67 -7.24
CA THR A 474 7.36 -5.93 -6.00
C THR A 474 6.16 -5.92 -5.06
N ALA A 475 4.92 -5.91 -5.58
CA ALA A 475 3.68 -5.96 -4.81
C ALA A 475 3.56 -7.21 -3.91
N SER A 476 4.36 -8.23 -4.17
CA SER A 476 4.35 -9.46 -3.36
C SER A 476 5.00 -9.31 -1.99
N TYR A 477 5.75 -8.23 -1.72
CA TYR A 477 6.44 -8.03 -0.45
C TYR A 477 6.55 -6.58 -0.01
N MET A 478 6.33 -5.60 -0.91
CA MET A 478 6.42 -4.16 -0.61
C MET A 478 5.09 -3.48 -0.94
N ARG A 479 4.57 -2.70 0.00
CA ARG A 479 3.37 -1.90 -0.18
C ARG A 479 3.71 -0.41 -0.04
N PRO A 480 3.45 0.39 -1.08
CA PRO A 480 3.73 1.82 -1.07
C PRO A 480 2.72 2.57 -0.21
N ASN A 481 3.20 3.62 0.47
CA ASN A 481 2.40 4.69 0.98
C ASN A 481 2.80 5.98 0.24
N PHE A 482 1.89 6.55 -0.57
CA PHE A 482 2.18 7.72 -1.39
C PHE A 482 1.89 9.00 -0.60
N PHE A 483 2.87 9.44 0.21
CA PHE A 483 2.82 10.78 0.77
C PHE A 483 3.08 11.81 -0.33
N VAL A 484 2.23 12.82 -0.41
CA VAL A 484 2.34 13.91 -1.41
C VAL A 484 3.30 15.00 -0.96
N ASN A 485 3.50 15.14 0.34
CA ASN A 485 4.45 16.03 1.01
C ASN A 485 4.76 15.47 2.41
N THR A 486 5.85 15.89 3.01
CA THR A 486 6.19 15.62 4.42
C THR A 486 6.77 16.90 5.06
N PRO A 487 6.94 16.98 6.37
CA PRO A 487 7.58 18.14 7.01
C PRO A 487 9.01 18.39 6.51
N ASP A 488 9.66 17.37 5.94
CA ASP A 488 11.03 17.43 5.39
C ASP A 488 11.08 17.69 3.90
N ILE A 489 9.95 17.45 3.18
CA ILE A 489 9.96 17.40 1.72
C ILE A 489 8.76 18.17 1.17
N LEU A 490 9.05 19.35 0.64
CA LEU A 490 8.19 20.12 -0.24
C LEU A 490 8.70 19.97 -1.67
N PRO A 491 8.10 19.07 -2.50
CA PRO A 491 8.60 18.83 -3.85
C PRO A 491 8.57 20.08 -4.72
N GLY A 492 9.56 20.26 -5.60
CA GLY A 492 9.62 21.39 -6.54
C GLY A 492 8.34 21.53 -7.38
N TYR A 493 7.73 20.42 -7.78
CA TYR A 493 6.46 20.42 -8.50
C TYR A 493 5.34 21.17 -7.75
N LEU A 494 5.27 21.04 -6.42
CA LEU A 494 4.30 21.75 -5.59
C LEU A 494 4.69 23.21 -5.36
N GLN A 495 6.02 23.50 -5.26
CA GLN A 495 6.51 24.86 -5.09
C GLN A 495 6.10 25.76 -6.26
N ASP A 496 6.30 25.26 -7.49
CA ASP A 496 6.14 26.03 -8.72
C ASP A 496 4.71 25.99 -9.27
N GLY A 497 4.02 24.83 -9.11
CA GLY A 497 2.72 24.59 -9.77
C GLY A 497 1.51 25.12 -9.01
N GLY A 498 1.68 25.62 -7.77
CA GLY A 498 0.57 26.15 -6.96
C GLY A 498 -0.58 25.15 -6.78
N ARG A 499 -1.79 25.67 -6.54
CA ARG A 499 -2.99 24.84 -6.27
C ARG A 499 -3.23 23.73 -7.31
N PRO A 500 -3.11 23.93 -8.62
CA PRO A 500 -3.32 22.83 -9.59
C PRO A 500 -2.35 21.66 -9.41
N ALA A 501 -1.10 21.93 -9.02
CA ALA A 501 -0.12 20.88 -8.73
C ALA A 501 -0.55 20.05 -7.51
N PHE A 502 -1.04 20.68 -6.44
CA PHE A 502 -1.58 19.99 -5.27
C PHE A 502 -2.79 19.12 -5.65
N GLU A 503 -3.70 19.64 -6.47
CA GLU A 503 -4.86 18.88 -6.95
C GLU A 503 -4.44 17.63 -7.75
N ALA A 504 -3.56 17.79 -8.75
CA ALA A 504 -3.08 16.69 -9.57
C ALA A 504 -2.32 15.63 -8.75
N ARG A 505 -1.45 16.04 -7.83
CA ARG A 505 -0.69 15.12 -6.96
C ARG A 505 -1.61 14.35 -6.01
N ALA A 506 -2.62 15.00 -5.44
CA ALA A 506 -3.61 14.33 -4.59
C ALA A 506 -4.38 13.26 -5.37
N VAL A 507 -4.84 13.56 -6.59
CA VAL A 507 -5.52 12.59 -7.46
C VAL A 507 -4.61 11.40 -7.76
N LEU A 508 -3.36 11.65 -8.21
CA LEU A 508 -2.40 10.59 -8.51
C LEU A 508 -2.12 9.70 -7.31
N ALA A 509 -1.80 10.28 -6.16
CA ALA A 509 -1.51 9.53 -4.94
C ALA A 509 -2.71 8.68 -4.49
N ALA A 510 -3.89 9.31 -4.45
CA ALA A 510 -5.12 8.68 -3.98
C ALA A 510 -5.62 7.56 -4.89
N THR A 511 -5.30 7.55 -6.17
CA THR A 511 -5.85 6.58 -7.13
C THR A 511 -4.83 5.56 -7.62
N LEU A 512 -3.53 5.87 -7.64
CA LEU A 512 -2.47 4.91 -8.02
C LEU A 512 -2.12 3.98 -6.86
N SER A 513 -2.04 4.50 -5.62
CA SER A 513 -1.69 3.70 -4.45
C SER A 513 -2.89 3.40 -3.56
N PRO A 514 -2.98 2.19 -2.98
CA PRO A 514 -3.99 1.88 -1.97
C PRO A 514 -3.76 2.60 -0.64
N SER A 515 -2.53 3.02 -0.33
CA SER A 515 -2.22 3.89 0.82
C SER A 515 -1.62 5.21 0.33
N TRP A 516 -2.12 6.31 0.84
CA TRP A 516 -1.61 7.64 0.58
C TRP A 516 -1.69 8.54 1.80
N GLY A 517 -0.92 9.61 1.81
CA GLY A 517 -0.89 10.50 2.95
C GLY A 517 -0.61 11.96 2.59
N VAL A 518 -1.03 12.86 3.47
CA VAL A 518 -0.74 14.28 3.42
C VAL A 518 -0.18 14.75 4.76
N TYR A 519 0.71 15.72 4.72
CA TYR A 519 1.10 16.51 5.89
C TYR A 519 0.24 17.75 5.97
N ALA A 520 -0.21 18.11 7.20
CA ALA A 520 -1.07 19.25 7.50
C ALA A 520 -0.55 20.55 6.86
N GLY A 521 -1.46 21.32 6.26
CA GLY A 521 -1.14 22.48 5.42
C GLY A 521 -1.16 22.18 3.92
N TYR A 522 -1.17 20.89 3.54
CA TYR A 522 -1.41 20.52 2.15
C TYR A 522 -2.75 21.03 1.64
N GLU A 523 -3.79 20.91 2.43
CA GLU A 523 -5.12 21.44 2.12
C GLU A 523 -5.19 22.97 2.00
N LEU A 524 -4.17 23.67 2.48
CA LEU A 524 -3.99 25.12 2.30
C LEU A 524 -3.05 25.48 1.15
N CYS A 525 -2.52 24.48 0.44
CA CYS A 525 -1.51 24.65 -0.60
C CYS A 525 -0.26 25.38 -0.09
N GLU A 526 0.21 25.07 1.12
CA GLU A 526 1.45 25.64 1.66
C GLU A 526 2.63 25.19 0.79
N ASN A 527 3.25 26.13 0.07
CA ASN A 527 4.23 25.81 -0.96
C ASN A 527 5.50 26.68 -0.95
N THR A 528 5.77 27.35 0.18
CA THR A 528 6.93 28.27 0.25
C THR A 528 8.14 27.51 0.80
N PRO A 529 9.22 27.33 0.01
CA PRO A 529 10.47 26.75 0.49
C PRO A 529 11.28 27.77 1.32
N VAL A 530 12.20 27.26 2.16
CA VAL A 530 13.09 28.11 2.97
C VAL A 530 14.01 28.95 2.09
N GLU A 531 14.41 28.42 0.95
CA GLU A 531 15.18 29.10 -0.11
C GLU A 531 14.89 28.44 -1.47
N PRO A 532 15.06 29.14 -2.59
CA PRO A 532 14.83 28.55 -3.91
C PRO A 532 15.66 27.29 -4.14
N GLY A 533 15.00 26.21 -4.57
CA GLY A 533 15.63 24.91 -4.83
C GLY A 533 15.78 24.01 -3.60
N SER A 534 15.40 24.50 -2.41
CA SER A 534 15.30 23.68 -1.21
C SER A 534 13.96 22.94 -1.17
N GLU A 535 13.96 21.70 -0.68
CA GLU A 535 12.73 20.97 -0.37
C GLU A 535 12.21 21.24 1.04
N GLU A 536 12.93 22.03 1.85
CA GLU A 536 12.48 22.39 3.20
C GLU A 536 11.50 23.56 3.18
N TYR A 537 10.43 23.45 3.97
CA TYR A 537 9.46 24.54 4.14
C TYR A 537 10.06 25.75 4.87
N LEU A 538 9.72 26.95 4.40
CA LEU A 538 9.90 28.15 5.20
C LEU A 538 9.02 28.08 6.45
N ASP A 539 9.59 28.40 7.60
CA ASP A 539 8.91 28.32 8.91
C ASP A 539 8.36 26.91 9.21
N SER A 540 9.17 25.89 8.91
CA SER A 540 8.81 24.48 9.09
C SER A 540 8.41 24.16 10.54
N GLU A 541 7.33 23.38 10.70
CA GLU A 541 6.88 22.87 12.00
C GLU A 541 7.90 21.98 12.71
N LYS A 542 8.92 21.50 12.01
CA LYS A 542 10.05 20.82 12.65
C LYS A 542 10.76 21.70 13.68
N TYR A 543 10.79 23.00 13.43
CA TYR A 543 11.57 23.95 14.25
C TYR A 543 10.71 24.93 15.05
N GLN A 544 9.45 25.09 14.67
CA GLN A 544 8.57 26.10 15.31
C GLN A 544 7.11 25.68 15.30
N ILE A 545 6.29 26.40 16.07
CA ILE A 545 4.84 26.22 16.10
C ILE A 545 4.20 27.01 14.95
N ARG A 546 3.32 26.38 14.19
CA ARG A 546 2.61 27.00 13.08
C ARG A 546 1.14 27.18 13.41
N ILE A 547 0.65 28.39 13.28
CA ILE A 547 -0.77 28.71 13.51
C ILE A 547 -1.46 28.77 12.16
N ARG A 548 -2.49 27.95 11.98
CA ARG A 548 -3.31 27.90 10.75
C ARG A 548 -4.75 28.27 11.06
N ASP A 549 -5.34 29.14 10.25
CA ASP A 549 -6.77 29.48 10.32
C ASP A 549 -7.56 28.63 9.29
N TRP A 550 -7.84 27.40 9.70
CA TRP A 550 -8.59 26.43 8.91
C TRP A 550 -9.96 26.97 8.49
N ALA A 551 -10.67 27.59 9.44
CA ALA A 551 -12.02 28.10 9.23
C ALA A 551 -12.06 29.28 8.24
N ALA A 552 -11.06 30.17 8.28
CA ALA A 552 -10.95 31.23 7.28
C ALA A 552 -10.69 30.67 5.88
N ALA A 553 -9.79 29.71 5.77
CA ALA A 553 -9.47 29.08 4.48
C ALA A 553 -10.69 28.38 3.85
N GLU A 554 -11.50 27.70 4.65
CA GLU A 554 -12.74 27.07 4.20
C GLU A 554 -13.77 28.11 3.74
N ARG A 555 -14.04 29.15 4.55
CA ARG A 555 -14.98 30.22 4.18
C ARG A 555 -14.58 30.97 2.89
N GLU A 556 -13.29 31.10 2.64
CA GLU A 556 -12.75 31.78 1.45
C GLU A 556 -12.58 30.86 0.23
N GLY A 557 -12.93 29.58 0.35
CA GLY A 557 -12.82 28.60 -0.73
C GLY A 557 -11.36 28.26 -1.12
N ARG A 558 -10.40 28.58 -0.25
CA ARG A 558 -8.97 28.32 -0.51
C ARG A 558 -8.54 26.91 -0.14
N SER A 559 -9.33 26.20 0.67
CA SER A 559 -9.01 24.85 1.13
C SER A 559 -9.22 23.79 0.04
N LEU A 560 -8.33 22.79 -0.02
CA LEU A 560 -8.49 21.56 -0.80
C LEU A 560 -9.27 20.48 -0.05
N ALA A 561 -9.72 20.71 1.18
CA ALA A 561 -10.47 19.73 1.96
C ALA A 561 -11.66 19.13 1.21
N PRO A 562 -12.44 19.87 0.40
CA PRO A 562 -13.51 19.29 -0.41
C PRO A 562 -13.02 18.24 -1.44
N LEU A 563 -11.90 18.51 -2.13
CA LEU A 563 -11.31 17.57 -3.08
C LEU A 563 -10.79 16.32 -2.36
N ILE A 564 -10.06 16.50 -1.25
CA ILE A 564 -9.53 15.40 -0.43
C ILE A 564 -10.67 14.51 0.06
N THR A 565 -11.76 15.13 0.55
CA THR A 565 -12.98 14.41 0.97
C THR A 565 -13.58 13.59 -0.17
N ALA A 566 -13.69 14.18 -1.36
CA ALA A 566 -14.19 13.47 -2.54
C ALA A 566 -13.28 12.29 -2.91
N LEU A 567 -11.97 12.48 -2.94
CA LEU A 567 -11.00 11.42 -3.23
C LEU A 567 -11.08 10.28 -2.23
N ASN A 568 -11.12 10.57 -0.93
CA ASN A 568 -11.23 9.54 0.10
C ASN A 568 -12.57 8.79 0.04
N ARG A 569 -13.68 9.48 -0.29
CA ARG A 569 -14.98 8.84 -0.54
C ARG A 569 -14.91 7.92 -1.76
N ILE A 570 -14.39 8.39 -2.90
CA ILE A 570 -14.25 7.61 -4.14
C ILE A 570 -13.44 6.34 -3.87
N ARG A 571 -12.29 6.44 -3.19
CA ARG A 571 -11.45 5.29 -2.85
C ARG A 571 -12.18 4.23 -2.02
N ARG A 572 -13.00 4.67 -1.06
CA ARG A 572 -13.80 3.75 -0.21
C ARG A 572 -14.92 3.07 -0.98
N CYS A 573 -15.51 3.75 -1.97
CA CYS A 573 -16.61 3.20 -2.78
C CYS A 573 -16.12 2.22 -3.86
N HIS A 574 -14.85 2.30 -4.30
CA HIS A 574 -14.35 1.53 -5.42
C HIS A 574 -13.24 0.55 -5.01
N PRO A 575 -13.55 -0.76 -4.91
CA PRO A 575 -12.56 -1.79 -4.57
C PRO A 575 -11.31 -1.79 -5.48
N ALA A 576 -11.45 -1.40 -6.74
CA ALA A 576 -10.34 -1.27 -7.67
C ALA A 576 -9.25 -0.30 -7.15
N LEU A 577 -9.62 0.79 -6.47
CA LEU A 577 -8.69 1.77 -5.91
C LEU A 577 -8.06 1.33 -4.58
N GLN A 578 -8.54 0.22 -4.00
CA GLN A 578 -8.07 -0.33 -2.73
C GLN A 578 -7.02 -1.44 -2.92
N GLN A 579 -6.64 -1.69 -4.17
CA GLN A 579 -5.66 -2.71 -4.57
C GLN A 579 -4.40 -2.04 -5.10
N LEU A 580 -3.25 -2.68 -4.88
CA LEU A 580 -1.99 -2.24 -5.48
C LEU A 580 -1.80 -2.82 -6.89
N ARG A 581 -2.23 -4.07 -7.06
CA ARG A 581 -2.12 -4.82 -8.31
C ARG A 581 -3.15 -4.37 -9.34
N ASP A 582 -3.02 -4.88 -10.55
CA ASP A 582 -3.99 -4.68 -11.65
C ASP A 582 -4.12 -3.19 -12.07
N VAL A 583 -2.99 -2.49 -12.14
CA VAL A 583 -2.87 -1.16 -12.75
C VAL A 583 -2.47 -1.34 -14.20
N HIS A 584 -3.16 -0.67 -15.10
CA HIS A 584 -2.82 -0.66 -16.54
C HIS A 584 -2.80 0.78 -17.07
N PHE A 585 -1.68 1.15 -17.71
CA PHE A 585 -1.55 2.46 -18.34
C PHE A 585 -2.00 2.43 -19.79
N HIS A 586 -2.74 3.44 -20.19
CA HIS A 586 -3.28 3.62 -21.54
C HIS A 586 -2.50 4.70 -22.30
N SER A 587 -2.51 4.62 -23.65
CA SER A 587 -1.81 5.61 -24.44
C SER A 587 -2.63 6.91 -24.57
N ALA A 588 -1.92 8.02 -24.55
CA ALA A 588 -2.43 9.35 -24.90
C ALA A 588 -1.45 10.01 -25.88
N ASP A 589 -1.94 10.77 -26.81
CA ASP A 589 -1.13 11.45 -27.82
C ASP A 589 -0.46 12.75 -27.30
N ASN A 590 -0.58 13.01 -25.99
CA ASN A 590 0.05 14.13 -25.29
C ASN A 590 0.72 13.64 -24.00
N ASP A 591 2.03 13.89 -23.85
CA ASP A 591 2.83 13.45 -22.68
C ASP A 591 2.53 14.22 -21.39
N ALA A 592 1.86 15.36 -21.48
CA ALA A 592 1.38 16.10 -20.32
C ALA A 592 0.13 15.47 -19.68
N LEU A 593 -0.46 14.44 -20.30
CA LEU A 593 -1.59 13.70 -19.77
C LEU A 593 -1.21 12.25 -19.48
N ILE A 594 -1.62 11.75 -18.33
CA ILE A 594 -1.49 10.34 -17.96
C ILE A 594 -2.87 9.70 -17.82
N ALA A 595 -3.04 8.53 -18.45
CA ALA A 595 -4.28 7.75 -18.39
C ALA A 595 -3.97 6.34 -17.91
N TYR A 596 -4.74 5.86 -16.94
CA TYR A 596 -4.60 4.52 -16.39
C TYR A 596 -5.91 3.97 -15.85
N SER A 597 -6.02 2.67 -15.81
CA SER A 597 -7.15 1.98 -15.20
C SER A 597 -6.71 1.05 -14.09
N LYS A 598 -7.63 0.81 -13.14
CA LYS A 598 -7.53 -0.21 -12.10
C LYS A 598 -8.79 -1.04 -12.09
N ARG A 599 -8.63 -2.34 -11.82
CA ARG A 599 -9.74 -3.28 -11.82
C ARG A 599 -9.72 -4.18 -10.59
N SER A 600 -10.90 -4.47 -10.04
CA SER A 600 -11.10 -5.48 -9.02
C SER A 600 -12.48 -6.13 -9.23
N GLY A 601 -12.49 -7.38 -9.66
CA GLY A 601 -13.71 -8.07 -10.07
C GLY A 601 -14.44 -7.32 -11.21
N SER A 602 -15.67 -6.92 -10.97
CA SER A 602 -16.49 -6.14 -11.90
C SER A 602 -16.32 -4.62 -11.77
N ASN A 603 -15.58 -4.15 -10.77
CA ASN A 603 -15.34 -2.73 -10.57
C ASN A 603 -14.11 -2.30 -11.38
N THR A 604 -14.31 -1.41 -12.34
CA THR A 604 -13.24 -0.82 -13.16
C THR A 604 -13.29 0.69 -13.07
N VAL A 605 -12.17 1.29 -12.68
CA VAL A 605 -12.00 2.75 -12.60
C VAL A 605 -10.92 3.16 -13.59
N LEU A 606 -11.21 4.16 -14.40
CA LEU A 606 -10.28 4.79 -15.33
C LEU A 606 -10.02 6.22 -14.86
N VAL A 607 -8.76 6.61 -14.83
CA VAL A 607 -8.32 7.93 -14.37
C VAL A 607 -7.49 8.59 -15.47
N VAL A 608 -7.76 9.88 -15.73
CA VAL A 608 -6.95 10.73 -16.61
C VAL A 608 -6.58 11.98 -15.84
N VAL A 609 -5.29 12.32 -15.79
CA VAL A 609 -4.78 13.46 -15.00
C VAL A 609 -3.93 14.36 -15.89
N ASN A 610 -4.10 15.67 -15.75
CA ASN A 610 -3.20 16.67 -16.33
C ASN A 610 -1.97 16.83 -15.41
N LEU A 611 -0.78 16.57 -15.94
CA LEU A 611 0.50 16.70 -15.24
C LEU A 611 1.13 18.09 -15.38
N ASP A 612 0.59 18.93 -16.25
CA ASP A 612 1.02 20.34 -16.40
C ASP A 612 0.12 21.25 -15.54
N PRO A 613 0.62 21.79 -14.42
CA PRO A 613 -0.18 22.62 -13.55
C PRO A 613 -0.46 24.02 -14.10
N HIS A 614 0.15 24.41 -15.21
CA HIS A 614 0.12 25.77 -15.73
C HIS A 614 -0.77 25.95 -16.96
N HIS A 615 -0.95 24.88 -17.77
CA HIS A 615 -1.64 24.99 -19.05
C HIS A 615 -2.75 23.93 -19.19
N THR A 616 -3.81 24.33 -19.86
CA THR A 616 -4.83 23.39 -20.33
C THR A 616 -4.19 22.41 -21.30
N GLN A 617 -4.42 21.13 -21.08
CA GLN A 617 -3.91 20.06 -21.91
C GLN A 617 -5.06 19.27 -22.53
N GLU A 618 -4.85 18.85 -23.76
CA GLU A 618 -5.82 18.10 -24.56
C GLU A 618 -5.16 16.84 -25.12
N ALA A 619 -5.89 15.74 -25.17
CA ALA A 619 -5.41 14.51 -25.80
C ALA A 619 -6.56 13.62 -26.30
N THR A 620 -6.21 12.79 -27.28
CA THR A 620 -6.95 11.57 -27.58
C THR A 620 -6.34 10.42 -26.79
N VAL A 621 -7.14 9.85 -25.90
CA VAL A 621 -6.76 8.66 -25.12
C VAL A 621 -7.21 7.41 -25.88
N SER A 622 -6.33 6.40 -25.96
CA SER A 622 -6.61 5.10 -26.59
C SER A 622 -6.57 3.99 -25.54
N LEU A 623 -7.68 3.29 -25.36
CA LEU A 623 -7.85 2.26 -24.36
C LEU A 623 -7.49 0.85 -24.89
N ASP A 624 -6.89 0.05 -24.02
CA ASP A 624 -6.82 -1.40 -24.17
C ASP A 624 -8.13 -2.01 -23.66
N MET A 625 -9.11 -2.15 -24.55
CA MET A 625 -10.48 -2.57 -24.21
C MET A 625 -10.54 -3.94 -23.53
N PRO A 626 -9.80 -4.99 -23.97
CA PRO A 626 -9.77 -6.28 -23.29
C PRO A 626 -9.30 -6.20 -21.82
N ARG A 627 -8.36 -5.32 -21.50
CA ARG A 627 -7.92 -5.09 -20.11
C ARG A 627 -9.04 -4.53 -19.23
N LEU A 628 -9.95 -3.77 -19.83
CA LEU A 628 -11.13 -3.24 -19.15
C LEU A 628 -12.28 -4.26 -19.07
N GLY A 629 -12.14 -5.41 -19.74
CA GLY A 629 -13.16 -6.43 -19.84
C GLY A 629 -14.25 -6.09 -20.87
N LEU A 630 -13.90 -5.30 -21.90
CA LEU A 630 -14.78 -4.81 -22.95
C LEU A 630 -14.33 -5.32 -24.32
N ASP A 631 -15.24 -5.39 -25.26
CA ASP A 631 -14.94 -5.67 -26.68
C ASP A 631 -14.31 -4.45 -27.36
N TRP A 632 -13.45 -4.69 -28.37
CA TRP A 632 -12.72 -3.63 -29.09
C TRP A 632 -13.61 -2.54 -29.70
N HIS A 633 -14.85 -2.83 -30.03
CA HIS A 633 -15.80 -1.91 -30.66
C HIS A 633 -16.89 -1.44 -29.69
N GLU A 634 -16.79 -1.84 -28.42
CA GLU A 634 -17.78 -1.47 -27.41
C GLU A 634 -17.63 0.00 -27.01
N SER A 635 -18.77 0.67 -26.80
CA SER A 635 -18.83 2.00 -26.19
C SER A 635 -19.72 1.91 -24.96
N VAL A 636 -19.23 2.40 -23.85
CA VAL A 636 -19.90 2.25 -22.55
C VAL A 636 -20.17 3.61 -21.92
N PRO A 637 -21.31 3.74 -21.20
CA PRO A 637 -21.53 4.91 -20.37
C PRO A 637 -20.54 4.90 -19.21
N VAL A 638 -19.87 6.04 -18.98
CA VAL A 638 -18.97 6.27 -17.85
C VAL A 638 -19.45 7.46 -17.05
N ARG A 639 -19.32 7.40 -15.75
CA ARG A 639 -19.64 8.50 -14.84
C ARG A 639 -18.38 9.00 -14.18
N ASP A 640 -18.16 10.31 -14.24
CA ASP A 640 -17.09 10.98 -13.51
C ASP A 640 -17.50 11.14 -12.03
N GLU A 641 -16.70 10.58 -11.14
CA GLU A 641 -16.93 10.62 -9.69
C GLU A 641 -16.59 11.98 -9.06
N LEU A 642 -15.80 12.83 -9.76
CA LEU A 642 -15.46 14.17 -9.29
C LEU A 642 -16.58 15.17 -9.63
N THR A 643 -17.09 15.16 -10.86
CA THR A 643 -18.07 16.14 -11.33
C THR A 643 -19.52 15.61 -11.32
N GLY A 644 -19.68 14.28 -11.39
CA GLY A 644 -20.97 13.62 -11.54
C GLY A 644 -21.47 13.54 -13.00
N ASP A 645 -20.73 14.09 -13.95
CA ASP A 645 -21.05 14.06 -15.36
C ASP A 645 -21.00 12.65 -15.94
N THR A 646 -21.75 12.43 -17.02
CA THR A 646 -21.79 11.15 -17.71
C THR A 646 -21.35 11.31 -19.15
N TYR A 647 -20.46 10.42 -19.59
CA TYR A 647 -19.93 10.39 -20.95
C TYR A 647 -20.19 9.03 -21.59
N HIS A 648 -19.99 8.92 -22.91
CA HIS A 648 -19.91 7.64 -23.61
C HIS A 648 -18.52 7.52 -24.21
N TRP A 649 -17.73 6.60 -23.67
CA TRP A 649 -16.36 6.36 -24.10
C TRP A 649 -16.25 4.99 -24.77
N GLY A 650 -15.59 4.98 -25.93
CA GLY A 650 -15.17 3.78 -26.63
C GLY A 650 -13.66 3.60 -26.58
N ARG A 651 -13.13 2.86 -27.56
CA ARG A 651 -11.69 2.60 -27.66
C ARG A 651 -10.84 3.88 -27.67
N THR A 652 -11.33 4.95 -28.28
CA THR A 652 -10.69 6.25 -28.31
C THR A 652 -11.68 7.33 -27.89
N PHE A 653 -11.22 8.28 -27.09
CA PHE A 653 -12.00 9.43 -26.70
C PHE A 653 -11.10 10.65 -26.48
N TYR A 654 -11.66 11.82 -26.68
CA TYR A 654 -11.00 13.09 -26.46
C TYR A 654 -11.23 13.59 -25.04
N VAL A 655 -10.18 14.15 -24.44
CA VAL A 655 -10.24 14.86 -23.15
C VAL A 655 -9.59 16.22 -23.25
N ARG A 656 -10.13 17.16 -22.48
CA ARG A 656 -9.53 18.48 -22.24
C ARG A 656 -9.55 18.75 -20.74
N LEU A 657 -8.38 18.89 -20.15
CA LEU A 657 -8.21 19.12 -18.71
C LEU A 657 -7.59 20.48 -18.45
N GLU A 658 -8.28 21.28 -17.64
CA GLU A 658 -7.93 22.66 -17.33
C GLU A 658 -7.50 22.76 -15.86
N PRO A 659 -6.25 23.23 -15.57
CA PRO A 659 -5.75 23.39 -14.20
C PRO A 659 -6.65 24.30 -13.36
N GLY A 660 -6.94 23.87 -12.14
CA GLY A 660 -7.80 24.61 -11.21
C GLY A 660 -9.31 24.57 -11.49
N VAL A 661 -9.71 23.95 -12.63
CA VAL A 661 -11.13 23.77 -13.00
C VAL A 661 -11.47 22.28 -13.08
N THR A 662 -10.77 21.55 -13.92
CA THR A 662 -10.93 20.09 -14.10
C THR A 662 -9.54 19.47 -14.19
N PRO A 663 -8.85 19.24 -13.07
CA PRO A 663 -7.47 18.74 -13.07
C PRO A 663 -7.40 17.26 -13.50
N ALA A 664 -8.49 16.53 -13.40
CA ALA A 664 -8.56 15.10 -13.69
C ALA A 664 -9.99 14.64 -13.95
N HIS A 665 -10.12 13.48 -14.62
CA HIS A 665 -11.32 12.66 -14.63
C HIS A 665 -11.06 11.38 -13.82
N ILE A 666 -12.00 10.99 -12.96
CA ILE A 666 -12.04 9.69 -12.29
C ILE A 666 -13.36 9.04 -12.66
N VAL A 667 -13.35 8.17 -13.66
CA VAL A 667 -14.59 7.59 -14.19
C VAL A 667 -14.72 6.12 -13.85
N VAL A 668 -15.95 5.72 -13.58
CA VAL A 668 -16.31 4.31 -13.32
C VAL A 668 -17.02 3.76 -14.55
N LEU A 669 -16.46 2.67 -15.07
CA LEU A 669 -17.09 1.93 -16.15
C LEU A 669 -18.24 1.10 -15.56
N ARG A 670 -19.44 1.26 -16.12
CA ARG A 670 -20.59 0.41 -15.81
C ARG A 670 -20.80 -0.52 -17.00
N PRO A 671 -20.53 -1.85 -16.86
CA PRO A 671 -20.92 -2.78 -17.91
C PRO A 671 -22.45 -2.66 -18.10
N SER A 672 -22.88 -2.55 -19.34
CA SER A 672 -24.32 -2.68 -19.64
C SER A 672 -24.81 -4.01 -19.06
N PRO A 673 -25.98 -4.05 -18.41
CA PRO A 673 -26.57 -5.32 -18.03
C PRO A 673 -26.64 -6.20 -19.30
N PRO A 674 -26.35 -7.51 -19.22
CA PRO A 674 -26.45 -8.37 -20.37
C PRO A 674 -27.82 -8.17 -21.01
N THR A 675 -27.85 -7.77 -22.26
CA THR A 675 -29.09 -7.66 -23.04
C THR A 675 -29.71 -9.02 -23.00
N GLY A 676 -30.76 -9.13 -22.19
CA GLY A 676 -31.54 -10.35 -22.08
C GLY A 676 -31.99 -10.76 -23.48
N GLY A 677 -31.50 -11.91 -23.93
CA GLY A 677 -31.99 -12.51 -25.16
C GLY A 677 -33.51 -12.60 -25.08
N SER A 678 -34.20 -11.86 -25.95
CA SER A 678 -35.64 -11.99 -26.12
C SER A 678 -35.92 -13.46 -26.42
N PRO A 679 -36.87 -14.08 -25.74
CA PRO A 679 -37.32 -15.40 -26.20
C PRO A 679 -37.96 -15.18 -27.57
N THR A 680 -37.37 -15.74 -28.60
CA THR A 680 -38.00 -15.88 -29.92
C THR A 680 -39.24 -16.76 -29.79
N PRO A 681 -40.36 -16.41 -30.40
CA PRO A 681 -41.64 -17.08 -30.27
C PRO A 681 -41.65 -18.54 -30.79
#